data_5963744fbda8b06a9a2e00256df09184
#
_entry.id   5963744fbda8b06a9a2e00256df09184
#
_cell.length_a   1.000
_cell.length_b   1.000
_cell.length_c   1.000
_cell.angle_alpha   90.00
_cell.angle_beta   90.00
_cell.angle_gamma   90.00
#
_symmetry.space_group_name_H-M   'P 1'
#
loop_
_entity.id
_entity.type
_entity.pdbx_description
1 polymer ?
#
loop_
_entity_poly.entity_id
_entity_poly.type
_entity_poly.pdbx_seq_one_letter_code
_entity_poly.pdbx_strand_id
1 'polypeptide(L)'
;MKVTDEQLKAINKVKGNVLVQASPGSGKTSVFVARIANLINNHNIDVDEILGLTFTKDAAENMRRRLSKVIGKDKSKEVYLTTFHSFALAMLKKYTTDYSNIKIVEPWFENQVANDIVKPRSYNNKDGQNLGINAASFLDFVSYQKTHMVKKGNKVIIDEGTPLFDEWQRDGLQNGFNTYCTRLENARKKSFDDMLLDFYYLLLFNDDVSNAIKNKHRIIQVDEGQDTSVINLEILKLIENNNVAIFQDINQSIFSFQGASAENAFNFIDRFDDVEVINLPHNFRSTNKIISACNDVLSKYRGAEHQYNQFTNQKSGRSVEGEPVEVTVYNNIYSETQGVVDKIEEMMSEDSSLTYDDFAVISRTNNGLLMFENELSNREIPVVISSGRSFYDRREIDDLLSYAKLYLGQDDDAFRKVANKPNRYIANAMIRELEEYAFNHSESIEESARGNFDAGRYTSGLNRFLYDIEDIREVDRPRNAEQLLREIYNITGYRPYMEAKTMSMSELADKKESVNSLFMTAKGFKEIEQFLAYISVVKDNQKKNDSGVTLTTVHSAKGLEWKVCFVIGATDNNYPHKMLVNEDKDEELRLLFVAMSRAKDRLFMSLPVYDGTDDVKEVSRFIEPLFGDRLLDARNTVLGGVVKSEFEY
;
A
#
# COMPACT_ATOMS: atom_id res chain seq x y z
N MET A 1 -9.94 -16.81 26.35
CA MET A 1 -9.18 -17.63 25.40
C MET A 1 -8.16 -18.44 26.20
N LYS A 2 -8.09 -19.75 26.03
CA LYS A 2 -7.05 -20.56 26.70
C LYS A 2 -5.73 -20.26 26.01
N VAL A 3 -4.74 -19.82 26.75
CA VAL A 3 -3.38 -19.55 26.23
C VAL A 3 -2.73 -20.91 25.97
N THR A 4 -2.06 -21.08 24.82
CA THR A 4 -1.32 -22.32 24.51
C THR A 4 0.04 -22.37 25.24
N ASP A 5 0.64 -23.55 25.29
CA ASP A 5 1.96 -23.72 25.95
C ASP A 5 3.04 -22.89 25.24
N GLU A 6 2.99 -22.81 23.91
CA GLU A 6 3.92 -21.99 23.12
C GLU A 6 3.72 -20.50 23.37
N GLN A 7 2.46 -20.05 23.46
CA GLN A 7 2.16 -18.67 23.85
C GLN A 7 2.66 -18.36 25.27
N LEU A 8 2.42 -19.27 26.24
CA LEU A 8 2.95 -19.14 27.60
C LEU A 8 4.48 -19.09 27.63
N LYS A 9 5.13 -19.92 26.81
CA LYS A 9 6.59 -19.91 26.67
C LYS A 9 7.10 -18.55 26.19
N ALA A 10 6.47 -17.95 25.18
CA ALA A 10 6.83 -16.63 24.66
C ALA A 10 6.56 -15.50 25.68
N ILE A 11 5.43 -15.56 26.40
CA ILE A 11 5.07 -14.59 27.46
C ILE A 11 6.06 -14.63 28.61
N ASN A 12 6.48 -15.83 29.03
CA ASN A 12 7.32 -16.05 30.20
C ASN A 12 8.83 -15.92 29.88
N LYS A 13 9.23 -15.76 28.64
CA LYS A 13 10.62 -15.55 28.25
C LYS A 13 11.07 -14.13 28.65
N VAL A 14 11.75 -14.02 29.78
CA VAL A 14 12.17 -12.74 30.38
C VAL A 14 13.50 -12.25 29.84
N LYS A 15 14.45 -13.17 29.59
CA LYS A 15 15.84 -12.87 29.22
C LYS A 15 16.25 -13.61 27.95
N GLY A 16 17.19 -13.02 27.24
CA GLY A 16 17.77 -13.56 26.01
C GLY A 16 16.99 -13.13 24.76
N ASN A 17 17.64 -13.28 23.62
CA ASN A 17 17.04 -12.96 22.33
C ASN A 17 16.03 -14.02 21.93
N VAL A 18 14.89 -13.61 21.41
CA VAL A 18 13.82 -14.52 21.00
C VAL A 18 13.19 -14.08 19.69
N LEU A 19 13.01 -15.04 18.80
CA LEU A 19 12.22 -14.92 17.59
C LEU A 19 10.89 -15.65 17.79
N VAL A 20 9.80 -14.91 17.85
CA VAL A 20 8.45 -15.47 17.92
C VAL A 20 7.90 -15.52 16.50
N GLN A 21 7.93 -16.71 15.90
CA GLN A 21 7.37 -16.95 14.58
C GLN A 21 5.89 -17.31 14.73
N ALA A 22 5.03 -16.44 14.28
CA ALA A 22 3.58 -16.51 14.48
C ALA A 22 2.87 -16.81 13.16
N SER A 23 1.89 -17.72 13.19
CA SER A 23 0.97 -17.89 12.06
C SER A 23 -0.13 -16.83 12.08
N PRO A 24 -0.81 -16.55 10.94
CA PRO A 24 -2.00 -15.72 10.93
C PRO A 24 -3.02 -16.18 11.99
N GLY A 25 -3.62 -15.24 12.69
CA GLY A 25 -4.62 -15.58 13.72
C GLY A 25 -4.08 -16.27 14.98
N SER A 26 -2.75 -16.40 15.16
CA SER A 26 -2.14 -17.03 16.35
C SER A 26 -2.16 -16.16 17.62
N GLY A 27 -2.68 -14.94 17.52
CA GLY A 27 -2.73 -14.03 18.66
C GLY A 27 -1.40 -13.32 18.92
N LYS A 28 -0.52 -13.17 17.91
CA LYS A 28 0.78 -12.49 17.96
C LYS A 28 0.76 -11.21 18.80
N THR A 29 -0.10 -10.24 18.45
CA THR A 29 -0.22 -8.97 19.18
C THR A 29 -0.70 -9.15 20.62
N SER A 30 -1.53 -10.16 20.90
CA SER A 30 -1.97 -10.47 22.26
C SER A 30 -0.82 -11.03 23.10
N VAL A 31 0.02 -11.89 22.53
CA VAL A 31 1.23 -12.42 23.19
C VAL A 31 2.24 -11.29 23.42
N PHE A 32 2.44 -10.40 22.45
CA PHE A 32 3.29 -9.21 22.58
C PHE A 32 2.89 -8.35 23.77
N VAL A 33 1.61 -8.01 23.87
CA VAL A 33 1.05 -7.19 24.97
C VAL A 33 1.10 -7.95 26.31
N ALA A 34 0.76 -9.24 26.30
CA ALA A 34 0.80 -10.06 27.50
C ALA A 34 2.21 -10.22 28.05
N ARG A 35 3.23 -10.32 27.17
CA ARG A 35 4.63 -10.37 27.59
C ARG A 35 5.05 -9.07 28.28
N ILE A 36 4.73 -7.89 27.73
CA ILE A 36 4.99 -6.61 28.39
C ILE A 36 4.33 -6.57 29.77
N ALA A 37 3.04 -6.94 29.86
CA ALA A 37 2.33 -6.96 31.12
C ALA A 37 2.94 -7.93 32.14
N ASN A 38 3.40 -9.11 31.69
CA ASN A 38 4.06 -10.09 32.53
C ASN A 38 5.40 -9.56 33.08
N LEU A 39 6.21 -8.91 32.23
CA LEU A 39 7.47 -8.28 32.63
C LEU A 39 7.29 -7.23 33.73
N ILE A 40 6.26 -6.40 33.61
CA ILE A 40 5.94 -5.33 34.56
C ILE A 40 5.35 -5.90 35.85
N ASN A 41 4.32 -6.74 35.75
CA ASN A 41 3.55 -7.18 36.93
C ASN A 41 4.21 -8.29 37.74
N ASN A 42 4.93 -9.22 37.07
CA ASN A 42 5.44 -10.43 37.70
C ASN A 42 6.97 -10.43 37.86
N HIS A 43 7.67 -9.61 37.06
CA HIS A 43 9.15 -9.57 37.09
C HIS A 43 9.69 -8.21 37.53
N ASN A 44 8.81 -7.29 37.96
CA ASN A 44 9.19 -5.95 38.48
C ASN A 44 10.14 -5.16 37.54
N ILE A 45 9.93 -5.30 36.23
CA ILE A 45 10.63 -4.48 35.24
C ILE A 45 9.95 -3.12 35.19
N ASP A 46 10.74 -2.06 35.27
CA ASP A 46 10.21 -0.70 35.19
C ASP A 46 9.67 -0.41 33.78
N VAL A 47 8.56 0.32 33.73
CA VAL A 47 7.83 0.58 32.48
C VAL A 47 8.66 1.31 31.43
N ASP A 48 9.58 2.17 31.86
CA ASP A 48 10.47 2.97 30.97
C ASP A 48 11.71 2.18 30.49
N GLU A 49 11.98 1.00 31.07
CA GLU A 49 13.00 0.07 30.57
C GLU A 49 12.55 -0.71 29.33
N ILE A 50 11.24 -0.67 29.00
CA ILE A 50 10.67 -1.44 27.90
C ILE A 50 10.46 -0.53 26.68
N LEU A 51 11.10 -0.89 25.56
CA LEU A 51 10.92 -0.29 24.24
C LEU A 51 10.12 -1.25 23.35
N GLY A 52 8.94 -0.85 22.93
CA GLY A 52 8.14 -1.55 21.95
C GLY A 52 8.16 -0.82 20.60
N LEU A 53 8.63 -1.49 19.57
CA LEU A 53 8.74 -0.97 18.21
C LEU A 53 7.74 -1.64 17.29
N THR A 54 7.03 -0.85 16.50
CA THR A 54 6.06 -1.32 15.51
C THR A 54 6.29 -0.65 14.17
N PHE A 55 5.58 -1.13 13.14
CA PHE A 55 5.70 -0.57 11.80
C PHE A 55 4.86 0.71 11.61
N THR A 56 3.66 0.80 12.21
CA THR A 56 2.76 1.94 12.05
C THR A 56 2.40 2.60 13.38
N LYS A 57 2.06 3.89 13.34
CA LYS A 57 1.59 4.62 14.52
C LYS A 57 0.29 4.03 15.07
N ASP A 58 -0.62 3.62 14.19
CA ASP A 58 -1.91 3.03 14.56
C ASP A 58 -1.72 1.69 15.28
N ALA A 59 -0.74 0.87 14.86
CA ALA A 59 -0.38 -0.35 15.57
C ALA A 59 0.14 -0.04 16.98
N ALA A 60 1.02 0.95 17.14
CA ALA A 60 1.52 1.37 18.45
C ALA A 60 0.40 1.84 19.37
N GLU A 61 -0.54 2.64 18.87
CA GLU A 61 -1.69 3.12 19.65
C GLU A 61 -2.68 2.00 20.01
N ASN A 62 -2.93 1.09 19.08
CA ASN A 62 -3.77 -0.09 19.34
C ASN A 62 -3.14 -0.99 20.42
N MET A 63 -1.83 -1.22 20.37
CA MET A 63 -1.11 -1.95 21.41
C MET A 63 -1.20 -1.24 22.76
N ARG A 64 -1.00 0.07 22.81
CA ARG A 64 -1.13 0.89 24.01
C ARG A 64 -2.53 0.76 24.61
N ARG A 65 -3.58 0.83 23.77
CA ARG A 65 -4.98 0.65 24.20
C ARG A 65 -5.25 -0.74 24.76
N ARG A 66 -4.65 -1.80 24.16
CA ARG A 66 -4.76 -3.17 24.69
C ARG A 66 -3.99 -3.32 26.00
N LEU A 67 -2.79 -2.77 26.06
CA LEU A 67 -1.94 -2.80 27.26
C LEU A 67 -2.62 -2.07 28.44
N SER A 68 -3.27 -0.94 28.19
CA SER A 68 -3.96 -0.15 29.21
C SER A 68 -5.09 -0.92 29.94
N LYS A 69 -5.70 -1.90 29.26
CA LYS A 69 -6.71 -2.78 29.87
C LYS A 69 -6.11 -3.79 30.86
N VAL A 70 -4.79 -4.05 30.77
CA VAL A 70 -4.10 -5.06 31.59
C VAL A 70 -3.32 -4.43 32.73
N ILE A 71 -2.56 -3.35 32.47
CA ILE A 71 -1.69 -2.70 33.47
C ILE A 71 -2.19 -1.32 33.94
N GLY A 72 -3.34 -0.87 33.43
CA GLY A 72 -3.89 0.47 33.73
C GLY A 72 -3.40 1.55 32.77
N LYS A 73 -4.18 2.66 32.70
CA LYS A 73 -3.94 3.73 31.73
C LYS A 73 -2.62 4.48 31.98
N ASP A 74 -2.26 4.73 33.24
CA ASP A 74 -1.09 5.53 33.55
C ASP A 74 0.19 4.77 33.22
N LYS A 75 0.38 3.56 33.71
CA LYS A 75 1.53 2.72 33.40
C LYS A 75 1.66 2.46 31.89
N SER A 76 0.55 2.27 31.17
CA SER A 76 0.59 2.01 29.73
C SER A 76 1.07 3.19 28.89
N LYS A 77 0.95 4.44 29.39
CA LYS A 77 1.48 5.63 28.73
C LYS A 77 2.99 5.77 28.89
N GLU A 78 3.54 5.25 29.99
CA GLU A 78 4.96 5.33 30.30
C GLU A 78 5.78 4.31 29.51
N VAL A 79 5.18 3.17 29.09
CA VAL A 79 5.84 2.20 28.19
C VAL A 79 6.11 2.87 26.84
N TYR A 80 7.34 2.84 26.38
CA TYR A 80 7.72 3.51 25.13
C TYR A 80 7.34 2.67 23.90
N LEU A 81 6.06 2.73 23.51
CA LEU A 81 5.52 2.09 22.30
C LEU A 81 5.53 3.10 21.15
N THR A 82 6.26 2.83 20.07
CA THR A 82 6.47 3.77 18.97
C THR A 82 6.90 3.06 17.67
N THR A 83 7.12 3.81 16.58
CA THR A 83 7.70 3.28 15.34
C THR A 83 9.22 3.52 15.31
N PHE A 84 9.97 2.74 14.49
CA PHE A 84 11.41 2.96 14.29
C PHE A 84 11.75 4.42 13.92
N HIS A 85 11.05 5.00 12.95
CA HIS A 85 11.27 6.38 12.53
C HIS A 85 10.97 7.40 13.64
N SER A 86 9.90 7.20 14.39
CA SER A 86 9.56 8.10 15.50
C SER A 86 10.59 8.01 16.63
N PHE A 87 11.09 6.79 16.90
CA PHE A 87 12.15 6.57 17.87
C PHE A 87 13.46 7.23 17.43
N ALA A 88 13.89 6.98 16.18
CA ALA A 88 15.09 7.58 15.60
C ALA A 88 15.03 9.10 15.66
N LEU A 89 13.92 9.70 15.21
CA LEU A 89 13.74 11.16 15.25
C LEU A 89 13.81 11.73 16.68
N ALA A 90 13.19 11.05 17.65
CA ALA A 90 13.23 11.47 19.04
C ALA A 90 14.65 11.44 19.61
N MET A 91 15.43 10.41 19.29
CA MET A 91 16.83 10.26 19.74
C MET A 91 17.73 11.26 19.02
N LEU A 92 17.58 11.47 17.72
CA LEU A 92 18.32 12.49 16.98
C LEU A 92 18.08 13.89 17.55
N LYS A 93 16.84 14.27 17.83
CA LYS A 93 16.51 15.55 18.47
C LYS A 93 17.08 15.69 19.87
N LYS A 94 17.21 14.59 20.60
CA LYS A 94 17.75 14.61 21.97
C LYS A 94 19.27 14.73 22.01
N TYR A 95 19.97 14.06 21.09
CA TYR A 95 21.43 13.91 21.17
C TYR A 95 22.20 14.72 20.12
N THR A 96 21.50 15.37 19.17
CA THR A 96 22.13 16.22 18.15
C THR A 96 21.46 17.58 18.09
N THR A 97 22.23 18.60 17.72
CA THR A 97 21.70 19.97 17.48
C THR A 97 21.11 20.13 16.10
N ASP A 98 21.54 19.33 15.15
CA ASP A 98 21.19 19.46 13.73
C ASP A 98 19.70 19.24 13.48
N TYR A 99 19.10 18.29 14.19
CA TYR A 99 17.69 17.94 14.03
C TYR A 99 16.68 18.87 14.70
N SER A 100 17.13 19.91 15.42
CA SER A 100 16.24 20.92 15.99
C SER A 100 15.57 21.83 14.93
N ASN A 101 16.25 22.03 13.77
CA ASN A 101 15.82 22.94 12.70
C ASN A 101 15.63 22.24 11.32
N ILE A 102 15.75 20.91 11.26
CA ILE A 102 15.56 20.14 10.03
C ILE A 102 14.08 19.87 9.80
N LYS A 103 13.65 20.00 8.54
CA LYS A 103 12.31 19.61 8.08
C LYS A 103 12.39 18.33 7.27
N ILE A 104 11.36 17.51 7.42
CA ILE A 104 11.18 16.38 6.51
C ILE A 104 10.88 16.92 5.12
N VAL A 105 11.53 16.36 4.12
CA VAL A 105 11.37 16.78 2.73
C VAL A 105 9.95 16.48 2.24
N GLU A 106 9.38 17.43 1.54
CA GLU A 106 8.09 17.24 0.89
C GLU A 106 8.29 16.49 -0.46
N PRO A 107 7.38 15.57 -0.80
CA PRO A 107 7.50 14.76 -2.01
C PRO A 107 7.70 15.57 -3.31
N TRP A 108 7.07 16.73 -3.43
CA TRP A 108 7.23 17.58 -4.61
C TRP A 108 8.67 18.08 -4.78
N PHE A 109 9.37 18.37 -3.66
CA PHE A 109 10.75 18.85 -3.70
C PHE A 109 11.71 17.71 -4.08
N GLU A 110 11.53 16.51 -3.51
CA GLU A 110 12.30 15.32 -3.90
C GLU A 110 12.18 15.02 -5.38
N ASN A 111 10.94 15.04 -5.90
CA ASN A 111 10.69 14.87 -7.33
C ASN A 111 11.36 15.92 -8.20
N GLN A 112 11.34 17.18 -7.78
CA GLN A 112 12.00 18.24 -8.50
C GLN A 112 13.50 17.97 -8.57
N VAL A 113 14.13 17.63 -7.44
CA VAL A 113 15.55 17.30 -7.36
C VAL A 113 15.89 16.11 -8.23
N ALA A 114 15.11 15.01 -8.15
CA ALA A 114 15.31 13.82 -8.95
C ALA A 114 15.16 14.10 -10.46
N ASN A 115 14.12 14.85 -10.86
CA ASN A 115 13.93 15.25 -12.27
C ASN A 115 15.08 16.05 -12.83
N ASP A 116 15.67 16.94 -12.04
CA ASP A 116 16.83 17.72 -12.49
C ASP A 116 18.05 16.82 -12.68
N ILE A 117 18.22 15.81 -11.84
CA ILE A 117 19.35 14.87 -11.89
C ILE A 117 19.23 13.92 -13.08
N VAL A 118 18.07 13.34 -13.35
CA VAL A 118 17.91 12.33 -14.42
C VAL A 118 17.88 12.93 -15.82
N LYS A 119 17.62 14.23 -15.96
CA LYS A 119 17.66 14.93 -17.24
C LYS A 119 19.09 15.09 -17.74
N PRO A 120 19.30 15.15 -19.07
CA PRO A 120 20.62 15.43 -19.62
C PRO A 120 21.20 16.76 -19.12
N ARG A 121 22.51 16.78 -18.91
CA ARG A 121 23.22 18.01 -18.50
C ARG A 121 23.12 19.06 -19.57
N SER A 122 22.78 20.29 -19.20
CA SER A 122 22.65 21.43 -20.10
C SER A 122 23.08 22.74 -19.39
N TYR A 123 23.12 23.85 -20.14
CA TYR A 123 23.43 25.16 -19.56
C TYR A 123 22.50 25.52 -18.38
N ASN A 124 21.22 25.20 -18.52
CA ASN A 124 20.19 25.46 -17.50
C ASN A 124 20.03 24.31 -16.48
N ASN A 125 20.65 23.16 -16.73
CA ASN A 125 20.61 22.01 -15.84
C ASN A 125 22.03 21.46 -15.63
N LYS A 126 22.72 21.99 -14.64
CA LYS A 126 24.10 21.59 -14.31
C LYS A 126 24.16 20.27 -13.53
N ASP A 127 23.08 19.86 -12.93
CA ASP A 127 22.97 18.66 -12.08
C ASP A 127 22.67 17.38 -12.89
N GLY A 128 22.31 17.52 -14.17
CA GLY A 128 21.92 16.41 -15.03
C GLY A 128 23.00 15.36 -15.24
N GLN A 129 22.63 14.07 -15.14
CA GLN A 129 23.53 12.93 -15.26
C GLN A 129 23.28 12.06 -16.51
N ASN A 130 22.19 12.30 -17.23
CA ASN A 130 21.80 11.51 -18.43
C ASN A 130 21.74 10.00 -18.15
N LEU A 131 20.99 9.61 -17.15
CA LEU A 131 20.95 8.23 -16.64
C LEU A 131 20.09 7.28 -17.48
N GLY A 132 19.27 7.78 -18.40
CA GLY A 132 18.32 6.95 -19.16
C GLY A 132 17.16 6.39 -18.35
N ILE A 133 16.97 6.89 -17.11
CA ILE A 133 15.91 6.49 -16.18
C ILE A 133 15.01 7.69 -15.85
N ASN A 134 13.83 7.43 -15.29
CA ASN A 134 12.95 8.49 -14.80
C ASN A 134 13.26 8.87 -13.33
N ALA A 135 12.68 9.97 -12.86
CA ALA A 135 12.88 10.46 -11.49
C ALA A 135 12.42 9.47 -10.42
N ALA A 136 11.40 8.69 -10.72
CA ALA A 136 10.85 7.70 -9.80
C ALA A 136 11.87 6.58 -9.57
N SER A 137 12.37 5.95 -10.64
CA SER A 137 13.40 4.91 -10.53
C SER A 137 14.67 5.43 -9.84
N PHE A 138 14.99 6.72 -10.01
CA PHE A 138 16.11 7.33 -9.30
C PHE A 138 15.83 7.48 -7.80
N LEU A 139 14.61 7.84 -7.39
CA LEU A 139 14.24 7.93 -5.98
C LEU A 139 14.18 6.56 -5.31
N ASP A 140 13.68 5.53 -6.00
CA ASP A 140 13.73 4.14 -5.53
C ASP A 140 15.18 3.69 -5.32
N PHE A 141 16.07 4.01 -6.26
CA PHE A 141 17.51 3.79 -6.13
C PHE A 141 18.10 4.53 -4.91
N VAL A 142 17.75 5.80 -4.68
CA VAL A 142 18.22 6.58 -3.52
C VAL A 142 17.77 5.92 -2.21
N SER A 143 16.53 5.48 -2.11
CA SER A 143 15.99 4.80 -0.93
C SER A 143 16.73 3.48 -0.70
N TYR A 144 16.91 2.67 -1.75
CA TYR A 144 17.72 1.44 -1.68
C TYR A 144 19.13 1.71 -1.15
N GLN A 145 19.83 2.72 -1.71
CA GLN A 145 21.17 3.07 -1.28
C GLN A 145 21.21 3.42 0.21
N LYS A 146 20.32 4.27 0.70
CA LYS A 146 20.29 4.71 2.10
C LYS A 146 20.03 3.56 3.06
N THR A 147 19.15 2.64 2.71
CA THR A 147 18.84 1.47 3.54
C THR A 147 19.94 0.41 3.56
N HIS A 148 20.85 0.40 2.57
CA HIS A 148 21.97 -0.55 2.41
C HIS A 148 23.36 0.04 2.70
N MET A 149 23.49 1.35 2.84
CA MET A 149 24.77 2.04 3.14
C MET A 149 25.42 1.66 4.46
N VAL A 150 24.68 1.06 5.36
CA VAL A 150 25.15 0.57 6.66
C VAL A 150 26.40 -0.33 6.58
N LYS A 151 26.64 -0.98 5.44
CA LYS A 151 27.75 -1.93 5.26
C LYS A 151 28.87 -1.41 4.38
N LYS A 152 28.63 -0.46 3.49
CA LYS A 152 29.58 -0.07 2.42
C LYS A 152 29.96 1.43 2.43
N GLY A 153 29.50 2.20 3.41
CA GLY A 153 29.78 3.64 3.51
C GLY A 153 29.12 4.41 2.36
N ASN A 154 29.72 5.53 1.94
CA ASN A 154 29.11 6.46 0.95
C ASN A 154 29.26 6.02 -0.51
N LYS A 155 29.61 4.77 -0.82
CA LYS A 155 29.70 4.27 -2.18
C LYS A 155 28.40 3.65 -2.63
N VAL A 156 27.95 4.04 -3.82
CA VAL A 156 26.79 3.45 -4.49
C VAL A 156 26.98 1.95 -4.68
N ILE A 157 25.96 1.18 -4.32
CA ILE A 157 25.88 -0.27 -4.47
C ILE A 157 25.05 -0.56 -5.71
N ILE A 158 25.61 -1.30 -6.66
CA ILE A 158 24.87 -1.91 -7.77
C ILE A 158 25.18 -3.40 -7.71
N ASP A 159 24.21 -4.18 -7.34
CA ASP A 159 24.26 -5.63 -7.19
C ASP A 159 22.95 -6.27 -7.69
N GLU A 160 22.82 -7.59 -7.54
CA GLU A 160 21.63 -8.34 -7.97
C GLU A 160 20.32 -7.87 -7.32
N GLY A 161 20.41 -7.24 -6.14
CA GLY A 161 19.29 -6.63 -5.43
C GLY A 161 18.96 -5.20 -5.87
N THR A 162 19.72 -4.64 -6.83
CA THR A 162 19.51 -3.30 -7.40
C THR A 162 18.92 -3.43 -8.81
N PRO A 163 17.62 -3.70 -8.96
CA PRO A 163 17.03 -3.95 -10.26
C PRO A 163 17.09 -2.70 -11.16
N LEU A 164 17.22 -2.91 -12.46
CA LEU A 164 17.12 -1.90 -13.54
C LEU A 164 18.33 -1.00 -13.78
N PHE A 165 19.50 -1.29 -13.23
CA PHE A 165 20.69 -0.44 -13.47
C PHE A 165 21.84 -1.25 -14.05
N ASP A 166 22.44 -0.71 -15.10
CA ASP A 166 23.61 -1.27 -15.75
C ASP A 166 24.91 -0.70 -15.18
N GLU A 167 26.01 -1.42 -15.32
CA GLU A 167 27.33 -1.01 -14.82
C GLU A 167 27.78 0.36 -15.40
N TRP A 168 27.40 0.69 -16.66
CA TRP A 168 27.71 1.97 -17.28
C TRP A 168 27.05 3.18 -16.59
N GLN A 169 25.96 2.96 -15.83
CA GLN A 169 25.24 4.01 -15.11
C GLN A 169 25.89 4.33 -13.75
N ARG A 170 26.78 3.49 -13.26
CA ARG A 170 27.36 3.57 -11.89
C ARG A 170 27.89 4.96 -11.54
N ASP A 171 28.72 5.55 -12.38
CA ASP A 171 29.32 6.87 -12.08
C ASP A 171 28.27 7.97 -12.09
N GLY A 172 27.32 7.90 -13.01
CA GLY A 172 26.21 8.85 -13.08
C GLY A 172 25.28 8.73 -11.87
N LEU A 173 24.98 7.51 -11.44
CA LEU A 173 24.18 7.24 -10.24
C LEU A 173 24.90 7.71 -8.97
N GLN A 174 26.21 7.47 -8.85
CA GLN A 174 27.01 7.98 -7.73
C GLN A 174 26.99 9.51 -7.66
N ASN A 175 27.20 10.18 -8.80
CA ASN A 175 27.16 11.63 -8.87
C ASN A 175 25.75 12.18 -8.61
N GLY A 176 24.72 11.53 -9.14
CA GLY A 176 23.32 11.88 -8.90
C GLY A 176 22.95 11.74 -7.42
N PHE A 177 23.33 10.63 -6.78
CA PHE A 177 23.12 10.40 -5.36
C PHE A 177 23.78 11.49 -4.50
N ASN A 178 25.05 11.80 -4.77
CA ASN A 178 25.77 12.85 -4.04
C ASN A 178 25.11 14.22 -4.25
N THR A 179 24.68 14.52 -5.47
CA THR A 179 23.97 15.77 -5.81
C THR A 179 22.63 15.86 -5.05
N TYR A 180 21.86 14.76 -5.01
CA TYR A 180 20.61 14.68 -4.28
C TYR A 180 20.83 14.97 -2.79
N CYS A 181 21.78 14.28 -2.14
CA CYS A 181 22.08 14.50 -0.72
C CYS A 181 22.49 15.96 -0.45
N THR A 182 23.39 16.52 -1.27
CA THR A 182 23.83 17.91 -1.14
C THR A 182 22.69 18.92 -1.29
N ARG A 183 21.75 18.69 -2.22
CA ARG A 183 20.59 19.58 -2.42
C ARG A 183 19.64 19.54 -1.23
N LEU A 184 19.40 18.38 -0.63
CA LEU A 184 18.59 18.26 0.57
C LEU A 184 19.26 18.96 1.76
N GLU A 185 20.56 18.75 1.96
CA GLU A 185 21.35 19.42 3.02
C GLU A 185 21.30 20.95 2.89
N ASN A 186 21.53 21.47 1.68
CA ASN A 186 21.45 22.92 1.43
C ASN A 186 20.06 23.49 1.69
N ALA A 187 19.03 22.71 1.48
CA ALA A 187 17.64 23.06 1.79
C ALA A 187 17.27 22.85 3.28
N ARG A 188 18.17 22.31 4.11
CA ARG A 188 17.94 21.88 5.49
C ARG A 188 16.78 20.90 5.60
N LYS A 189 16.74 19.93 4.69
CA LYS A 189 15.72 18.89 4.60
C LYS A 189 16.35 17.51 4.70
N LYS A 190 15.61 16.56 5.24
CA LYS A 190 15.97 15.14 5.32
C LYS A 190 14.81 14.27 4.85
N SER A 191 15.10 13.18 4.16
CA SER A 191 14.10 12.15 3.84
C SER A 191 13.81 11.28 5.06
N PHE A 192 12.80 10.43 4.97
CA PHE A 192 12.53 9.44 6.02
C PHE A 192 13.70 8.46 6.18
N ASP A 193 14.33 8.05 5.07
CA ASP A 193 15.48 7.13 5.11
C ASP A 193 16.71 7.79 5.74
N ASP A 194 16.91 9.10 5.54
CA ASP A 194 17.99 9.84 6.20
C ASP A 194 17.89 9.79 7.72
N MET A 195 16.67 9.80 8.29
CA MET A 195 16.51 9.75 9.74
C MET A 195 17.04 8.43 10.33
N LEU A 196 16.75 7.31 9.65
CA LEU A 196 17.24 5.99 10.09
C LEU A 196 18.75 5.90 9.91
N LEU A 197 19.27 6.35 8.78
CA LEU A 197 20.69 6.33 8.46
C LEU A 197 21.50 7.25 9.41
N ASP A 198 21.04 8.46 9.64
CA ASP A 198 21.70 9.41 10.57
C ASP A 198 21.65 8.88 12.01
N PHE A 199 20.55 8.24 12.41
CA PHE A 199 20.46 7.61 13.73
C PHE A 199 21.39 6.41 13.84
N TYR A 200 21.50 5.58 12.81
CA TYR A 200 22.46 4.48 12.76
C TYR A 200 23.90 5.01 12.93
N TYR A 201 24.29 6.05 12.18
CA TYR A 201 25.62 6.64 12.29
C TYR A 201 25.86 7.32 13.66
N LEU A 202 24.85 7.96 14.23
CA LEU A 202 24.94 8.49 15.60
C LEU A 202 25.29 7.38 16.60
N LEU A 203 24.62 6.24 16.49
CA LEU A 203 24.89 5.09 17.36
C LEU A 203 26.25 4.45 17.11
N LEU A 204 26.66 4.35 15.84
CA LEU A 204 27.92 3.72 15.43
C LEU A 204 29.15 4.50 15.86
N PHE A 205 29.08 5.84 15.81
CA PHE A 205 30.21 6.71 16.09
C PHE A 205 30.14 7.39 17.47
N ASN A 206 29.12 7.09 18.27
CA ASN A 206 28.96 7.66 19.60
C ASN A 206 28.54 6.60 20.63
N ASP A 207 29.53 5.95 21.22
CA ASP A 207 29.35 4.90 22.23
C ASP A 207 28.55 5.39 23.44
N ASP A 208 28.70 6.64 23.85
CA ASP A 208 27.98 7.21 25.00
C ASP A 208 26.47 7.21 24.73
N VAL A 209 26.06 7.62 23.52
CA VAL A 209 24.65 7.60 23.10
C VAL A 209 24.12 6.18 23.00
N SER A 210 24.88 5.30 22.36
CA SER A 210 24.50 3.88 22.24
C SER A 210 24.32 3.25 23.62
N ASN A 211 25.28 3.41 24.51
CA ASN A 211 25.23 2.89 25.88
C ASN A 211 24.12 3.53 26.73
N ALA A 212 23.85 4.83 26.57
CA ALA A 212 22.75 5.49 27.26
C ALA A 212 21.39 4.89 26.86
N ILE A 213 21.19 4.57 25.58
CA ILE A 213 19.97 3.92 25.07
C ILE A 213 19.88 2.49 25.55
N LYS A 214 20.97 1.70 25.46
CA LYS A 214 21.06 0.31 25.97
C LYS A 214 20.68 0.22 27.45
N ASN A 215 21.23 1.11 28.26
CA ASN A 215 21.03 1.11 29.71
C ASN A 215 19.61 1.54 30.08
N LYS A 216 18.99 2.41 29.29
CA LYS A 216 17.61 2.84 29.49
C LYS A 216 16.62 1.78 29.03
N HIS A 217 16.77 1.25 27.82
CA HIS A 217 15.83 0.30 27.21
C HIS A 217 16.41 -1.12 27.26
N ARG A 218 16.36 -1.73 28.44
CA ARG A 218 16.93 -3.05 28.70
C ARG A 218 16.19 -4.19 28.03
N ILE A 219 14.93 -3.95 27.63
CA ILE A 219 14.08 -4.92 26.94
C ILE A 219 13.53 -4.27 25.69
N ILE A 220 13.78 -4.86 24.54
CA ILE A 220 13.27 -4.38 23.26
C ILE A 220 12.32 -5.43 22.71
N GLN A 221 11.12 -5.00 22.30
CA GLN A 221 10.18 -5.84 21.57
C GLN A 221 9.82 -5.20 20.23
N VAL A 222 9.86 -5.99 19.17
CA VAL A 222 9.53 -5.57 17.80
C VAL A 222 8.34 -6.37 17.30
N ASP A 223 7.28 -5.72 16.87
CA ASP A 223 6.16 -6.35 16.17
C ASP A 223 6.30 -6.17 14.66
N GLU A 224 5.68 -7.06 13.89
CA GLU A 224 5.80 -7.13 12.43
C GLU A 224 7.26 -7.20 11.95
N GLY A 225 8.08 -8.04 12.62
CA GLY A 225 9.51 -8.18 12.34
C GLY A 225 9.83 -8.51 10.88
N GLN A 226 8.93 -9.18 10.16
CA GLN A 226 9.08 -9.49 8.74
C GLN A 226 9.10 -8.25 7.83
N ASP A 227 8.59 -7.11 8.32
CA ASP A 227 8.60 -5.84 7.59
C ASP A 227 9.81 -4.95 7.96
N THR A 228 10.73 -5.48 8.78
CA THR A 228 11.91 -4.77 9.25
C THR A 228 12.98 -4.72 8.14
N SER A 229 13.50 -3.53 7.85
CA SER A 229 14.60 -3.35 6.90
C SER A 229 15.97 -3.70 7.52
N VAL A 230 16.98 -3.86 6.65
CA VAL A 230 18.38 -4.16 7.11
C VAL A 230 18.86 -3.10 8.10
N ILE A 231 18.64 -1.81 7.81
CA ILE A 231 19.08 -0.72 8.71
C ILE A 231 18.41 -0.78 10.08
N ASN A 232 17.15 -1.20 10.16
CA ASN A 232 16.46 -1.37 11.43
C ASN A 232 17.09 -2.49 12.27
N LEU A 233 17.51 -3.61 11.65
CA LEU A 233 18.21 -4.68 12.33
C LEU A 233 19.60 -4.23 12.84
N GLU A 234 20.32 -3.44 12.04
CA GLU A 234 21.61 -2.87 12.46
C GLU A 234 21.43 -1.88 13.62
N ILE A 235 20.38 -1.03 13.58
CA ILE A 235 20.05 -0.15 14.71
C ILE A 235 19.75 -0.97 15.97
N LEU A 236 18.93 -2.03 15.85
CA LEU A 236 18.63 -2.91 16.97
C LEU A 236 19.89 -3.53 17.56
N LYS A 237 20.84 -4.00 16.71
CA LYS A 237 22.11 -4.57 17.17
C LYS A 237 22.97 -3.58 17.95
N LEU A 238 22.92 -2.29 17.58
CA LEU A 238 23.66 -1.24 18.28
C LEU A 238 23.03 -0.80 19.62
N ILE A 239 21.74 -1.00 19.81
CA ILE A 239 21.00 -0.59 21.04
C ILE A 239 20.58 -1.77 21.92
N GLU A 240 20.80 -3.02 21.49
CA GLU A 240 20.36 -4.20 22.22
C GLU A 240 21.25 -4.49 23.45
N ASN A 241 20.66 -5.15 24.43
CA ASN A 241 21.32 -5.61 25.65
C ASN A 241 21.05 -7.11 25.88
N ASN A 242 21.25 -7.90 24.83
CA ASN A 242 20.96 -9.35 24.79
C ASN A 242 19.55 -9.69 25.32
N ASN A 243 18.57 -8.87 24.96
CA ASN A 243 17.17 -9.05 25.34
C ASN A 243 16.21 -8.42 24.33
N VAL A 244 16.26 -8.92 23.10
CA VAL A 244 15.39 -8.52 22.00
C VAL A 244 14.39 -9.61 21.69
N ALA A 245 13.11 -9.26 21.64
CA ALA A 245 12.03 -10.15 21.19
C ALA A 245 11.44 -9.63 19.88
N ILE A 246 11.58 -10.40 18.81
CA ILE A 246 10.96 -10.09 17.51
C ILE A 246 9.76 -10.99 17.28
N PHE A 247 8.61 -10.39 17.02
CA PHE A 247 7.36 -11.05 16.67
C PHE A 247 7.10 -10.87 15.18
N GLN A 248 6.99 -11.97 14.45
CA GLN A 248 6.85 -11.91 13.00
C GLN A 248 5.97 -13.04 12.43
N ASP A 249 5.55 -12.86 11.18
CA ASP A 249 5.05 -13.90 10.32
C ASP A 249 5.73 -13.76 8.95
N ILE A 250 6.67 -14.63 8.66
CA ILE A 250 7.46 -14.58 7.42
C ILE A 250 6.58 -14.68 6.17
N ASN A 251 5.43 -15.35 6.26
CA ASN A 251 4.48 -15.49 5.16
C ASN A 251 3.59 -14.25 4.96
N GLN A 252 3.72 -13.23 5.82
CA GLN A 252 3.10 -11.93 5.66
C GLN A 252 4.09 -10.82 5.34
N SER A 253 5.31 -11.13 4.89
CA SER A 253 6.28 -10.18 4.36
C SER A 253 5.88 -9.77 2.94
N ILE A 254 5.23 -8.60 2.82
CA ILE A 254 4.64 -8.08 1.57
C ILE A 254 4.97 -6.61 1.31
N PHE A 255 6.03 -6.08 1.93
CA PHE A 255 6.47 -4.69 1.80
C PHE A 255 7.91 -4.60 1.31
N SER A 256 8.30 -5.44 0.33
CA SER A 256 9.66 -5.43 -0.24
C SER A 256 10.01 -4.06 -0.83
N PHE A 257 9.04 -3.37 -1.42
CA PHE A 257 9.19 -2.01 -1.95
C PHE A 257 9.57 -0.95 -0.88
N GLN A 258 9.46 -1.29 0.42
CA GLN A 258 9.92 -0.47 1.54
C GLN A 258 11.25 -1.00 2.15
N GLY A 259 11.95 -1.87 1.44
CA GLY A 259 13.20 -2.47 1.89
C GLY A 259 13.03 -3.63 2.89
N ALA A 260 11.80 -4.11 3.09
CA ALA A 260 11.57 -5.34 3.84
C ALA A 260 11.98 -6.55 2.99
N SER A 261 12.55 -7.56 3.62
CA SER A 261 12.85 -8.84 2.99
C SER A 261 12.48 -9.99 3.92
N ALA A 262 11.87 -11.03 3.35
CA ALA A 262 11.61 -12.25 4.09
C ALA A 262 12.91 -12.87 4.67
N GLU A 263 14.06 -12.65 4.03
CA GLU A 263 15.37 -13.06 4.51
C GLU A 263 15.79 -12.34 5.81
N ASN A 264 15.27 -11.15 6.07
CA ASN A 264 15.56 -10.42 7.31
C ASN A 264 15.12 -11.19 8.56
N ALA A 265 14.13 -12.08 8.43
CA ALA A 265 13.74 -13.00 9.48
C ALA A 265 14.90 -13.97 9.87
N PHE A 266 15.59 -14.49 8.87
CA PHE A 266 16.77 -15.35 9.09
C PHE A 266 17.97 -14.52 9.51
N ASN A 267 18.13 -13.33 8.96
CA ASN A 267 19.18 -12.38 9.33
C ASN A 267 19.16 -12.04 10.82
N PHE A 268 18.01 -12.07 11.49
CA PHE A 268 17.94 -11.87 12.94
C PHE A 268 18.61 -13.03 13.68
N ILE A 269 18.34 -14.28 13.28
CA ILE A 269 18.95 -15.47 13.91
C ILE A 269 20.49 -15.45 13.74
N ASP A 270 20.95 -15.05 12.56
CA ASP A 270 22.38 -15.06 12.23
C ASP A 270 23.16 -13.89 12.87
N ARG A 271 22.48 -12.78 13.18
CA ARG A 271 23.12 -11.55 13.67
C ARG A 271 23.09 -11.37 15.18
N PHE A 272 22.15 -12.03 15.85
CA PHE A 272 22.00 -11.91 17.30
C PHE A 272 22.44 -13.20 17.99
N ASP A 273 23.07 -13.05 19.16
CA ASP A 273 23.60 -14.18 19.90
C ASP A 273 22.46 -14.95 20.59
N ASP A 274 22.57 -16.27 20.66
CA ASP A 274 21.70 -17.17 21.43
C ASP A 274 20.19 -16.96 21.21
N VAL A 275 19.78 -16.80 19.95
CA VAL A 275 18.37 -16.58 19.59
C VAL A 275 17.56 -17.86 19.80
N GLU A 276 16.58 -17.83 20.69
CA GLU A 276 15.59 -18.89 20.82
C GLU A 276 14.43 -18.66 19.87
N VAL A 277 14.11 -19.65 19.03
CA VAL A 277 12.93 -19.60 18.13
C VAL A 277 11.73 -20.24 18.82
N ILE A 278 10.64 -19.50 18.92
CA ILE A 278 9.36 -19.96 19.47
C ILE A 278 8.29 -19.85 18.38
N ASN A 279 7.74 -21.00 17.96
CA ASN A 279 6.68 -21.03 16.96
C ASN A 279 5.30 -20.96 17.61
N LEU A 280 4.40 -20.12 17.07
CA LEU A 280 3.00 -20.02 17.44
C LEU A 280 2.13 -20.57 16.28
N PRO A 281 1.94 -21.90 16.18
CA PRO A 281 1.32 -22.51 15.00
C PRO A 281 -0.21 -22.44 15.02
N HIS A 282 -0.84 -22.19 16.17
CA HIS A 282 -2.29 -22.30 16.31
C HIS A 282 -3.02 -21.06 15.80
N ASN A 283 -3.80 -21.23 14.73
CA ASN A 283 -4.67 -20.20 14.18
C ASN A 283 -6.04 -20.23 14.86
N PHE A 284 -6.37 -19.17 15.59
CA PHE A 284 -7.66 -18.97 16.28
C PHE A 284 -8.65 -18.12 15.48
N ARG A 285 -8.29 -17.76 14.25
CA ARG A 285 -9.11 -16.92 13.35
C ARG A 285 -9.99 -17.76 12.45
N SER A 286 -9.37 -18.63 11.65
CA SER A 286 -9.99 -19.28 10.50
C SER A 286 -10.47 -20.71 10.82
N THR A 287 -11.38 -21.21 10.00
CA THR A 287 -11.82 -22.62 10.02
C THR A 287 -10.76 -23.56 9.45
N ASN A 288 -10.90 -24.87 9.71
CA ASN A 288 -9.93 -25.88 9.25
C ASN A 288 -9.79 -25.90 7.74
N LYS A 289 -10.88 -25.76 6.98
CA LYS A 289 -10.86 -25.74 5.51
C LYS A 289 -10.03 -24.57 4.97
N ILE A 290 -10.22 -23.36 5.52
CA ILE A 290 -9.44 -22.18 5.13
C ILE A 290 -7.96 -22.36 5.49
N ILE A 291 -7.66 -22.89 6.69
CA ILE A 291 -6.28 -23.16 7.13
C ILE A 291 -5.60 -24.17 6.18
N SER A 292 -6.31 -25.25 5.79
CA SER A 292 -5.78 -26.24 4.86
C SER A 292 -5.44 -25.60 3.50
N ALA A 293 -6.37 -24.85 2.92
CA ALA A 293 -6.15 -24.15 1.66
C ALA A 293 -4.95 -23.18 1.71
N CYS A 294 -4.83 -22.40 2.80
CA CYS A 294 -3.71 -21.50 3.01
C CYS A 294 -2.36 -22.25 3.12
N ASN A 295 -2.31 -23.36 3.86
CA ASN A 295 -1.10 -24.18 3.96
C ASN A 295 -0.71 -24.79 2.62
N ASP A 296 -1.70 -25.29 1.86
CA ASP A 296 -1.47 -25.95 0.59
C ASP A 296 -1.00 -25.00 -0.52
N VAL A 297 -1.53 -23.77 -0.57
CA VAL A 297 -1.04 -22.73 -1.50
C VAL A 297 0.47 -22.50 -1.32
N LEU A 298 0.93 -22.37 -0.09
CA LEU A 298 2.35 -22.16 0.19
C LEU A 298 3.17 -23.41 -0.14
N SER A 299 2.77 -24.58 0.37
CA SER A 299 3.60 -25.79 0.29
C SER A 299 3.66 -26.37 -1.11
N LYS A 300 2.54 -26.39 -1.85
CA LYS A 300 2.49 -26.94 -3.21
C LYS A 300 3.25 -26.07 -4.21
N TYR A 301 3.20 -24.76 -4.05
CA TYR A 301 3.94 -23.86 -4.94
C TYR A 301 5.44 -23.85 -4.63
N ARG A 302 5.83 -23.73 -3.36
CA ARG A 302 7.24 -23.67 -2.95
C ARG A 302 7.98 -25.00 -3.09
N GLY A 303 7.27 -26.11 -3.05
CA GLY A 303 7.86 -27.43 -2.94
C GLY A 303 8.26 -27.80 -1.49
N ALA A 304 8.42 -29.10 -1.24
CA ALA A 304 8.57 -29.62 0.13
C ALA A 304 9.84 -29.18 0.86
N GLU A 305 10.91 -28.86 0.12
CA GLU A 305 12.24 -28.55 0.70
C GLU A 305 12.49 -27.03 0.92
N HIS A 306 11.50 -26.19 0.62
CA HIS A 306 11.68 -24.75 0.76
C HIS A 306 11.91 -24.34 2.23
N GLN A 307 12.96 -23.54 2.48
CA GLN A 307 13.36 -23.16 3.83
C GLN A 307 12.27 -22.50 4.70
N TYR A 308 11.28 -21.82 4.07
CA TYR A 308 10.18 -21.18 4.81
C TYR A 308 9.10 -22.17 5.27
N ASN A 309 9.06 -23.39 4.72
CA ASN A 309 8.06 -24.40 5.10
C ASN A 309 8.15 -24.82 6.57
N GLN A 310 9.31 -24.72 7.19
CA GLN A 310 9.48 -24.97 8.63
C GLN A 310 8.62 -24.06 9.52
N PHE A 311 8.13 -22.93 8.96
CA PHE A 311 7.32 -21.92 9.66
C PHE A 311 5.87 -21.87 9.19
N THR A 312 5.44 -22.71 8.24
CA THR A 312 4.18 -22.52 7.52
C THR A 312 3.02 -23.39 7.98
N ASN A 313 3.26 -24.47 8.68
CA ASN A 313 2.19 -25.41 9.06
C ASN A 313 1.32 -24.82 10.16
N GLN A 314 0.26 -24.11 9.75
CA GLN A 314 -0.78 -23.65 10.67
C GLN A 314 -1.59 -24.83 11.19
N LYS A 315 -1.91 -24.81 12.48
CA LYS A 315 -2.79 -25.75 13.14
C LYS A 315 -4.08 -25.05 13.55
N SER A 316 -5.19 -25.75 13.54
CA SER A 316 -6.44 -25.17 14.02
C SER A 316 -6.40 -24.92 15.52
N GLY A 317 -6.74 -23.71 15.92
CA GLY A 317 -6.97 -23.32 17.32
C GLY A 317 -8.46 -23.21 17.67
N ARG A 318 -9.35 -23.09 16.65
CA ARG A 318 -10.81 -23.03 16.84
C ARG A 318 -11.45 -24.41 16.88
N SER A 319 -10.83 -25.42 16.24
CA SER A 319 -11.40 -26.75 16.05
C SER A 319 -12.78 -26.74 15.35
N VAL A 320 -12.98 -25.79 14.44
CA VAL A 320 -14.19 -25.66 13.61
C VAL A 320 -13.81 -26.10 12.19
N GLU A 321 -14.52 -27.11 11.65
CA GLU A 321 -14.23 -27.64 10.32
C GLU A 321 -14.44 -26.56 9.25
N GLY A 322 -15.59 -25.91 9.28
CA GLY A 322 -15.98 -24.87 8.32
C GLY A 322 -16.46 -25.45 6.98
N GLU A 323 -16.97 -24.56 6.15
CA GLU A 323 -17.35 -24.89 4.78
C GLU A 323 -16.12 -24.95 3.87
N PRO A 324 -16.20 -25.71 2.78
CA PRO A 324 -15.16 -25.72 1.76
C PRO A 324 -14.84 -24.31 1.22
N VAL A 325 -13.62 -24.13 0.72
CA VAL A 325 -13.28 -22.93 -0.05
C VAL A 325 -13.91 -23.04 -1.43
N GLU A 326 -14.81 -22.13 -1.75
CA GLU A 326 -15.50 -22.10 -3.03
C GLU A 326 -14.68 -21.33 -4.07
N VAL A 327 -14.59 -21.89 -5.28
CA VAL A 327 -13.92 -21.26 -6.42
C VAL A 327 -14.88 -21.14 -7.58
N THR A 328 -15.06 -19.93 -8.07
CA THR A 328 -15.95 -19.65 -9.20
C THR A 328 -15.17 -19.07 -10.38
N VAL A 329 -15.30 -19.70 -11.53
CA VAL A 329 -14.80 -19.20 -12.82
C VAL A 329 -15.94 -18.47 -13.52
N TYR A 330 -15.73 -17.19 -13.82
CA TYR A 330 -16.69 -16.33 -14.51
C TYR A 330 -16.26 -16.05 -15.95
N ASN A 331 -17.22 -15.79 -16.82
CA ASN A 331 -16.94 -15.43 -18.21
C ASN A 331 -16.07 -14.16 -18.29
N ASN A 332 -16.46 -13.11 -17.57
CA ASN A 332 -15.73 -11.85 -17.59
C ASN A 332 -15.88 -11.10 -16.26
N ILE A 333 -15.19 -9.97 -16.15
CA ILE A 333 -15.15 -9.14 -14.94
C ILE A 333 -16.56 -8.62 -14.52
N TYR A 334 -17.47 -8.42 -15.48
CA TYR A 334 -18.83 -7.99 -15.17
C TYR A 334 -19.63 -9.10 -14.50
N SER A 335 -19.56 -10.33 -15.07
CA SER A 335 -20.21 -11.50 -14.48
C SER A 335 -19.58 -11.90 -13.14
N GLU A 336 -18.26 -11.69 -12.96
CA GLU A 336 -17.60 -11.86 -11.67
C GLU A 336 -18.16 -10.90 -10.63
N THR A 337 -18.24 -9.61 -10.99
CA THR A 337 -18.77 -8.56 -10.11
C THR A 337 -20.19 -8.84 -9.68
N GLN A 338 -21.08 -9.11 -10.64
CA GLN A 338 -22.48 -9.44 -10.37
C GLN A 338 -22.62 -10.68 -9.50
N GLY A 339 -21.91 -11.77 -9.86
CA GLY A 339 -22.03 -13.04 -9.14
C GLY A 339 -21.50 -12.98 -7.70
N VAL A 340 -20.45 -12.17 -7.43
CA VAL A 340 -19.96 -11.95 -6.06
C VAL A 340 -20.98 -11.13 -5.26
N VAL A 341 -21.58 -10.09 -5.85
CA VAL A 341 -22.59 -9.27 -5.16
C VAL A 341 -23.86 -10.07 -4.94
N ASP A 342 -24.31 -10.88 -5.92
CA ASP A 342 -25.44 -11.81 -5.77
C ASP A 342 -25.19 -12.76 -4.57
N LYS A 343 -23.96 -13.29 -4.44
CA LYS A 343 -23.60 -14.19 -3.34
C LYS A 343 -23.63 -13.50 -1.98
N ILE A 344 -23.25 -12.22 -1.89
CA ILE A 344 -23.38 -11.42 -0.66
C ILE A 344 -24.85 -11.27 -0.29
N GLU A 345 -25.74 -10.93 -1.23
CA GLU A 345 -27.18 -10.79 -0.98
C GLU A 345 -27.83 -12.12 -0.60
N GLU A 346 -27.46 -13.22 -1.28
CA GLU A 346 -27.90 -14.58 -0.94
C GLU A 346 -27.57 -14.89 0.52
N MET A 347 -26.29 -14.76 0.91
CA MET A 347 -25.85 -15.06 2.29
C MET A 347 -26.53 -14.17 3.33
N MET A 348 -26.73 -12.90 3.04
CA MET A 348 -27.49 -11.96 3.91
C MET A 348 -28.93 -12.39 4.06
N SER A 349 -29.56 -12.98 3.04
CA SER A 349 -30.93 -13.48 3.10
C SER A 349 -31.07 -14.80 3.86
N GLU A 350 -30.04 -15.65 3.83
CA GLU A 350 -30.03 -16.97 4.45
C GLU A 350 -29.64 -16.94 5.94
N ASP A 351 -28.73 -16.03 6.33
CA ASP A 351 -28.22 -15.91 7.70
C ASP A 351 -28.43 -14.50 8.28
N SER A 352 -29.46 -14.36 9.09
CA SER A 352 -29.78 -13.10 9.76
C SER A 352 -28.75 -12.62 10.80
N SER A 353 -27.76 -13.43 11.14
CA SER A 353 -26.66 -13.07 12.02
C SER A 353 -25.51 -12.33 11.30
N LEU A 354 -25.54 -12.32 9.97
CA LEU A 354 -24.59 -11.57 9.15
C LEU A 354 -25.04 -10.12 8.99
N THR A 355 -24.04 -9.27 8.86
CA THR A 355 -24.20 -7.84 8.52
C THR A 355 -23.25 -7.52 7.38
N TYR A 356 -23.47 -6.44 6.64
CA TYR A 356 -22.56 -6.03 5.56
C TYR A 356 -21.11 -5.80 6.05
N ASP A 357 -20.89 -5.49 7.32
CA ASP A 357 -19.55 -5.35 7.92
C ASP A 357 -18.78 -6.69 8.02
N ASP A 358 -19.48 -7.80 7.92
CA ASP A 358 -18.89 -9.13 7.99
C ASP A 358 -18.24 -9.57 6.67
N PHE A 359 -18.44 -8.79 5.59
CA PHE A 359 -17.98 -9.10 4.24
C PHE A 359 -16.82 -8.22 3.79
N ALA A 360 -15.85 -8.83 3.09
CA ALA A 360 -14.81 -8.12 2.38
C ALA A 360 -14.61 -8.66 0.97
N VAL A 361 -14.41 -7.75 0.01
CA VAL A 361 -13.92 -8.04 -1.33
C VAL A 361 -12.47 -7.58 -1.40
N ILE A 362 -11.57 -8.53 -1.63
CA ILE A 362 -10.12 -8.32 -1.59
C ILE A 362 -9.54 -8.49 -2.99
N SER A 363 -8.94 -7.43 -3.51
CA SER A 363 -8.29 -7.41 -4.83
C SER A 363 -6.78 -7.21 -4.71
N ARG A 364 -6.03 -7.68 -5.69
CA ARG A 364 -4.60 -7.39 -5.81
C ARG A 364 -4.32 -5.91 -6.05
N THR A 365 -5.18 -5.25 -6.83
CA THR A 365 -5.05 -3.84 -7.19
C THR A 365 -6.32 -3.06 -6.82
N ASN A 366 -6.15 -1.76 -6.64
CA ASN A 366 -7.31 -0.89 -6.39
C ASN A 366 -8.28 -0.83 -7.58
N ASN A 367 -7.77 -1.02 -8.80
CA ASN A 367 -8.61 -0.95 -10.00
C ASN A 367 -9.58 -2.12 -10.11
N GLY A 368 -9.17 -3.30 -9.62
CA GLY A 368 -10.07 -4.45 -9.53
C GLY A 368 -11.30 -4.22 -8.65
N LEU A 369 -11.28 -3.21 -7.78
CA LEU A 369 -12.40 -2.91 -6.87
C LEU A 369 -13.45 -1.96 -7.47
N LEU A 370 -13.11 -1.22 -8.54
CA LEU A 370 -14.01 -0.20 -9.09
C LEU A 370 -15.37 -0.75 -9.54
N MET A 371 -15.36 -1.89 -10.21
CA MET A 371 -16.62 -2.50 -10.69
C MET A 371 -17.51 -2.93 -9.52
N PHE A 372 -16.90 -3.42 -8.43
CA PHE A 372 -17.62 -3.77 -7.20
C PHE A 372 -18.14 -2.54 -6.46
N GLU A 373 -17.38 -1.44 -6.41
CA GLU A 373 -17.83 -0.16 -5.86
C GLU A 373 -19.08 0.33 -6.59
N ASN A 374 -19.09 0.24 -7.91
CA ASN A 374 -20.20 0.62 -8.74
C ASN A 374 -21.42 -0.30 -8.55
N GLU A 375 -21.24 -1.62 -8.58
CA GLU A 375 -22.33 -2.58 -8.48
C GLU A 375 -23.00 -2.57 -7.11
N LEU A 376 -22.22 -2.53 -6.03
CA LEU A 376 -22.75 -2.40 -4.68
C LEU A 376 -23.52 -1.10 -4.50
N SER A 377 -23.02 0.01 -5.06
CA SER A 377 -23.72 1.30 -5.01
C SER A 377 -25.02 1.28 -5.82
N ASN A 378 -25.04 0.61 -6.98
CA ASN A 378 -26.25 0.45 -7.80
C ASN A 378 -27.36 -0.34 -7.10
N ARG A 379 -26.96 -1.29 -6.24
CA ARG A 379 -27.89 -2.09 -5.42
C ARG A 379 -28.17 -1.47 -4.03
N GLU A 380 -27.71 -0.23 -3.80
CA GLU A 380 -27.88 0.47 -2.52
C GLU A 380 -27.24 -0.28 -1.32
N ILE A 381 -26.27 -1.16 -1.58
CA ILE A 381 -25.52 -1.87 -0.54
C ILE A 381 -24.44 -0.94 0.01
N PRO A 382 -24.36 -0.76 1.33
CA PRO A 382 -23.38 0.13 1.94
C PRO A 382 -21.95 -0.41 1.75
N VAL A 383 -21.01 0.49 1.41
CA VAL A 383 -19.61 0.18 1.09
C VAL A 383 -18.67 0.97 1.98
N VAL A 384 -17.63 0.31 2.45
CA VAL A 384 -16.48 0.91 3.15
C VAL A 384 -15.22 0.64 2.33
N ILE A 385 -14.49 1.70 1.94
CA ILE A 385 -13.21 1.56 1.25
C ILE A 385 -12.08 1.71 2.25
N SER A 386 -11.26 0.66 2.41
CA SER A 386 -10.18 0.65 3.41
C SER A 386 -9.16 1.78 3.26
N SER A 387 -8.95 2.29 2.04
CA SER A 387 -8.09 3.45 1.80
C SER A 387 -8.72 4.80 2.22
N GLY A 388 -9.99 4.79 2.63
CA GLY A 388 -10.76 5.99 3.00
C GLY A 388 -11.06 6.93 1.85
N ARG A 389 -10.77 6.55 0.59
CA ARG A 389 -11.00 7.36 -0.60
C ARG A 389 -11.64 6.53 -1.70
N SER A 390 -12.73 7.04 -2.26
CA SER A 390 -13.35 6.51 -3.47
C SER A 390 -12.35 6.47 -4.62
N PHE A 391 -12.58 5.54 -5.56
CA PHE A 391 -11.90 5.55 -6.85
C PHE A 391 -12.04 6.92 -7.54
N TYR A 392 -13.20 7.50 -7.50
CA TYR A 392 -13.50 8.79 -8.14
C TYR A 392 -12.90 10.01 -7.42
N ASP A 393 -12.32 9.85 -6.22
CA ASP A 393 -11.59 10.90 -5.50
C ASP A 393 -10.08 10.84 -5.75
N ARG A 394 -9.61 9.89 -6.56
CA ARG A 394 -8.22 9.83 -7.00
C ARG A 394 -7.91 11.04 -7.85
N ARG A 395 -6.72 11.59 -7.62
CA ARG A 395 -6.34 12.86 -8.23
C ARG A 395 -6.44 12.85 -9.76
N GLU A 396 -5.91 11.82 -10.40
CA GLU A 396 -5.93 11.66 -11.86
C GLU A 396 -7.34 11.52 -12.41
N ILE A 397 -8.26 10.94 -11.64
CA ILE A 397 -9.65 10.75 -11.99
C ILE A 397 -10.44 12.05 -11.77
N ASP A 398 -10.31 12.66 -10.58
CA ASP A 398 -10.99 13.91 -10.22
C ASP A 398 -10.56 15.08 -11.14
N ASP A 399 -9.30 15.11 -11.59
CA ASP A 399 -8.83 16.08 -12.58
C ASP A 399 -9.52 15.89 -13.95
N LEU A 400 -9.61 14.65 -14.46
CA LEU A 400 -10.30 14.35 -15.73
C LEU A 400 -11.80 14.63 -15.66
N LEU A 401 -12.44 14.27 -14.56
CA LEU A 401 -13.87 14.59 -14.33
C LEU A 401 -14.10 16.09 -14.20
N SER A 402 -13.16 16.84 -13.67
CA SER A 402 -13.23 18.31 -13.62
C SER A 402 -13.17 18.92 -15.03
N TYR A 403 -12.32 18.41 -15.90
CA TYR A 403 -12.34 18.81 -17.31
C TYR A 403 -13.64 18.44 -18.02
N ALA A 404 -14.22 17.26 -17.71
CA ALA A 404 -15.52 16.87 -18.26
C ALA A 404 -16.66 17.80 -17.81
N LYS A 405 -16.61 18.33 -16.59
CA LYS A 405 -17.56 19.36 -16.14
C LYS A 405 -17.40 20.68 -16.88
N LEU A 406 -16.15 21.11 -17.15
CA LEU A 406 -15.88 22.31 -17.97
C LEU A 406 -16.33 22.16 -19.43
N TYR A 407 -16.32 20.93 -19.96
CA TYR A 407 -16.92 20.65 -21.28
C TYR A 407 -18.41 20.97 -21.30
N LEU A 408 -19.14 20.60 -20.25
CA LEU A 408 -20.59 20.83 -20.15
C LEU A 408 -20.96 22.29 -19.92
N GLY A 409 -20.09 23.07 -19.35
CA GLY A 409 -20.35 24.45 -19.05
C GLY A 409 -19.39 25.05 -18.05
N GLN A 410 -19.82 26.13 -17.43
CA GLN A 410 -19.03 26.82 -16.40
C GLN A 410 -19.21 26.12 -15.07
N ASP A 411 -18.07 25.63 -14.49
CA ASP A 411 -17.98 25.05 -13.14
C ASP A 411 -16.76 25.65 -12.46
N ASP A 412 -16.97 26.58 -11.54
CA ASP A 412 -15.91 27.32 -10.87
C ASP A 412 -15.00 26.42 -10.02
N ASP A 413 -15.54 25.36 -9.40
CA ASP A 413 -14.76 24.40 -8.65
C ASP A 413 -13.86 23.57 -9.59
N ALA A 414 -14.40 23.14 -10.71
CA ALA A 414 -13.65 22.41 -11.74
C ALA A 414 -12.55 23.32 -12.34
N PHE A 415 -12.88 24.57 -12.68
CA PHE A 415 -11.91 25.54 -13.18
C PHE A 415 -10.73 25.72 -12.22
N ARG A 416 -11.00 25.98 -10.95
CA ARG A 416 -9.98 26.11 -9.89
C ARG A 416 -9.09 24.89 -9.79
N LYS A 417 -9.66 23.70 -9.87
CA LYS A 417 -8.93 22.44 -9.72
C LYS A 417 -7.93 22.19 -10.85
N VAL A 418 -8.29 22.51 -12.10
CA VAL A 418 -7.50 22.08 -13.26
C VAL A 418 -6.81 23.21 -14.03
N ALA A 419 -7.02 24.48 -13.69
CA ALA A 419 -6.41 25.62 -14.39
C ALA A 419 -4.87 25.48 -14.57
N ASN A 420 -4.18 24.93 -13.59
CA ASN A 420 -2.74 24.69 -13.64
C ASN A 420 -2.36 23.19 -13.71
N LYS A 421 -3.22 22.36 -14.28
CA LYS A 421 -2.97 20.90 -14.46
C LYS A 421 -3.37 20.46 -15.87
N PRO A 422 -2.44 20.28 -16.79
CA PRO A 422 -0.97 20.37 -16.69
C PRO A 422 -0.44 21.73 -16.26
N ASN A 423 0.83 21.74 -15.85
CA ASN A 423 1.48 22.96 -15.38
C ASN A 423 1.53 24.04 -16.49
N ARG A 424 0.80 25.13 -16.29
CA ARG A 424 0.75 26.32 -17.15
C ARG A 424 1.38 27.53 -16.50
N TYR A 425 2.12 27.31 -15.37
CA TYR A 425 2.75 28.37 -14.59
C TYR A 425 1.77 29.38 -13.98
N ILE A 426 0.55 28.97 -13.73
CA ILE A 426 -0.49 29.77 -13.06
C ILE A 426 -0.34 29.59 -11.54
N ALA A 427 -0.10 30.68 -10.82
CA ALA A 427 0.00 30.61 -9.37
C ALA A 427 -1.37 30.58 -8.69
N ASN A 428 -1.47 29.86 -7.57
CA ASN A 428 -2.71 29.84 -6.78
C ASN A 428 -3.15 31.22 -6.27
N ALA A 429 -2.21 32.16 -6.12
CA ALA A 429 -2.53 33.54 -5.76
C ALA A 429 -3.34 34.22 -6.87
N MET A 430 -2.92 34.04 -8.13
CA MET A 430 -3.64 34.61 -9.28
C MET A 430 -5.05 33.99 -9.43
N ILE A 431 -5.21 32.69 -9.18
CA ILE A 431 -6.55 32.08 -9.20
C ILE A 431 -7.45 32.69 -8.14
N ARG A 432 -6.95 32.98 -6.95
CA ARG A 432 -7.71 33.68 -5.91
C ARG A 432 -8.07 35.11 -6.27
N GLU A 433 -7.16 35.85 -6.90
CA GLU A 433 -7.43 37.19 -7.41
C GLU A 433 -8.51 37.16 -8.49
N LEU A 434 -8.48 36.17 -9.38
CA LEU A 434 -9.50 35.95 -10.40
C LEU A 434 -10.86 35.58 -9.79
N GLU A 435 -10.89 34.75 -8.75
CA GLU A 435 -12.10 34.42 -7.98
C GLU A 435 -12.72 35.66 -7.32
N GLU A 436 -11.90 36.50 -6.68
CA GLU A 436 -12.35 37.72 -6.05
C GLU A 436 -12.90 38.70 -7.09
N TYR A 437 -12.23 38.80 -8.25
CA TYR A 437 -12.70 39.58 -9.37
C TYR A 437 -14.07 39.10 -9.88
N ALA A 438 -14.21 37.81 -10.14
CA ALA A 438 -15.42 37.17 -10.60
C ALA A 438 -16.60 37.41 -9.61
N PHE A 439 -16.34 37.19 -8.33
CA PHE A 439 -17.32 37.44 -7.28
C PHE A 439 -17.81 38.89 -7.26
N ASN A 440 -16.88 39.87 -7.36
CA ASN A 440 -17.24 41.31 -7.36
C ASN A 440 -18.02 41.75 -8.60
N HIS A 441 -17.90 41.03 -9.71
CA HIS A 441 -18.62 41.32 -10.96
C HIS A 441 -19.84 40.43 -11.16
N SER A 442 -20.15 39.51 -10.25
CA SER A 442 -21.23 38.53 -10.36
C SER A 442 -21.13 37.67 -11.63
N GLU A 443 -19.90 37.33 -11.99
CA GLU A 443 -19.55 36.48 -13.14
C GLU A 443 -19.00 35.13 -12.66
N SER A 444 -19.00 34.13 -13.53
CA SER A 444 -18.19 32.90 -13.27
C SER A 444 -16.69 33.19 -13.39
N ILE A 445 -15.89 32.31 -12.85
CA ILE A 445 -14.41 32.43 -12.96
C ILE A 445 -13.99 32.38 -14.44
N GLU A 446 -14.62 31.55 -15.26
CA GLU A 446 -14.34 31.44 -16.70
C GLU A 446 -14.72 32.70 -17.46
N GLU A 447 -15.93 33.28 -17.21
CA GLU A 447 -16.36 34.54 -17.84
C GLU A 447 -15.40 35.68 -17.53
N SER A 448 -15.03 35.84 -16.27
CA SER A 448 -14.05 36.85 -15.83
C SER A 448 -12.65 36.61 -16.44
N ALA A 449 -12.21 35.34 -16.56
CA ALA A 449 -10.94 34.98 -17.20
C ALA A 449 -10.91 35.28 -18.69
N ARG A 450 -12.08 35.20 -19.40
CA ARG A 450 -12.24 35.54 -20.83
C ARG A 450 -12.48 37.03 -21.05
N GLY A 451 -12.92 37.73 -20.01
CA GLY A 451 -13.27 39.14 -20.04
C GLY A 451 -12.09 40.08 -19.80
N ASN A 452 -12.27 41.01 -18.86
CA ASN A 452 -11.33 42.10 -18.62
C ASN A 452 -10.38 41.88 -17.43
N PHE A 453 -10.28 40.66 -16.89
CA PHE A 453 -9.35 40.36 -15.81
C PHE A 453 -7.89 40.48 -16.29
N ASP A 454 -7.10 41.27 -15.61
CA ASP A 454 -5.66 41.39 -15.90
C ASP A 454 -4.87 40.31 -15.14
N ALA A 455 -4.54 39.24 -15.86
CA ALA A 455 -3.72 38.15 -15.31
C ALA A 455 -2.20 38.49 -15.26
N GLY A 456 -1.78 39.67 -15.71
CA GLY A 456 -0.40 40.12 -15.68
C GLY A 456 0.57 39.10 -16.32
N ARG A 457 1.59 38.67 -15.58
CA ARG A 457 2.58 37.68 -16.04
C ARG A 457 2.00 36.29 -16.31
N TYR A 458 0.78 36.01 -15.86
CA TYR A 458 0.12 34.70 -16.01
C TYR A 458 -0.80 34.63 -17.24
N THR A 459 -0.95 35.72 -18.01
CA THR A 459 -1.85 35.82 -19.17
C THR A 459 -1.61 34.69 -20.19
N SER A 460 -0.35 34.37 -20.50
CA SER A 460 -0.03 33.29 -21.44
C SER A 460 -0.49 31.93 -20.94
N GLY A 461 -0.31 31.64 -19.63
CA GLY A 461 -0.76 30.39 -19.03
C GLY A 461 -2.27 30.28 -18.97
N LEU A 462 -2.94 31.38 -18.60
CA LEU A 462 -4.40 31.45 -18.55
C LEU A 462 -5.02 31.26 -19.92
N ASN A 463 -4.52 31.98 -20.94
CA ASN A 463 -5.00 31.83 -22.32
C ASN A 463 -4.82 30.40 -22.84
N ARG A 464 -3.68 29.75 -22.56
CA ARG A 464 -3.49 28.37 -22.94
C ARG A 464 -4.53 27.44 -22.32
N PHE A 465 -4.87 27.67 -21.04
CA PHE A 465 -5.92 26.90 -20.39
C PHE A 465 -7.30 27.15 -21.02
N LEU A 466 -7.63 28.39 -21.34
CA LEU A 466 -8.88 28.74 -21.99
C LEU A 466 -9.00 28.14 -23.40
N TYR A 467 -7.89 28.08 -24.16
CA TYR A 467 -7.84 27.35 -25.45
C TYR A 467 -8.06 25.84 -25.26
N ASP A 468 -7.43 25.22 -24.26
CA ASP A 468 -7.68 23.80 -23.98
C ASP A 468 -9.18 23.54 -23.68
N ILE A 469 -9.87 24.47 -23.00
CA ILE A 469 -11.32 24.36 -22.76
C ILE A 469 -12.12 24.53 -24.07
N GLU A 470 -11.72 25.44 -24.93
CA GLU A 470 -12.36 25.63 -26.26
C GLU A 470 -12.19 24.37 -27.11
N ASP A 471 -10.94 23.86 -27.21
CA ASP A 471 -10.63 22.67 -28.00
C ASP A 471 -11.44 21.44 -27.53
N ILE A 472 -11.62 21.24 -26.22
CA ILE A 472 -12.46 20.13 -25.74
C ILE A 472 -13.94 20.36 -26.01
N ARG A 473 -14.47 21.59 -26.03
CA ARG A 473 -15.85 21.93 -26.40
C ARG A 473 -16.13 21.81 -27.91
N GLU A 474 -15.08 21.91 -28.72
CA GLU A 474 -15.17 21.68 -30.17
C GLU A 474 -15.21 20.21 -30.56
N VAL A 475 -15.00 19.28 -29.61
CA VAL A 475 -15.18 17.84 -29.86
C VAL A 475 -16.59 17.57 -30.28
N ASP A 476 -16.80 17.40 -31.61
CA ASP A 476 -18.12 17.24 -32.20
C ASP A 476 -18.65 15.81 -31.95
N ARG A 477 -19.85 15.73 -31.33
CA ARG A 477 -20.66 14.52 -31.16
C ARG A 477 -19.87 13.29 -30.74
N PRO A 478 -19.27 13.28 -29.54
CA PRO A 478 -18.64 12.08 -29.03
C PRO A 478 -19.68 10.94 -29.03
N ARG A 479 -19.22 9.73 -29.44
CA ARG A 479 -20.09 8.53 -29.50
C ARG A 479 -20.64 8.12 -28.14
N ASN A 480 -19.89 8.40 -27.09
CA ASN A 480 -20.21 8.10 -25.70
C ASN A 480 -19.27 8.89 -24.76
N ALA A 481 -19.51 8.79 -23.45
CA ALA A 481 -18.71 9.46 -22.42
C ALA A 481 -17.23 9.02 -22.44
N GLU A 482 -16.94 7.77 -22.79
CA GLU A 482 -15.56 7.25 -22.92
C GLU A 482 -14.77 8.04 -23.96
N GLN A 483 -15.32 8.21 -25.16
CA GLN A 483 -14.63 8.92 -26.24
C GLN A 483 -14.30 10.36 -25.83
N LEU A 484 -15.25 11.06 -25.22
CA LEU A 484 -15.02 12.42 -24.74
C LEU A 484 -13.89 12.47 -23.70
N LEU A 485 -13.87 11.57 -22.73
CA LEU A 485 -12.81 11.52 -21.72
C LEU A 485 -11.42 11.22 -22.33
N ARG A 486 -11.37 10.39 -23.36
CA ARG A 486 -10.12 10.12 -24.11
C ARG A 486 -9.64 11.36 -24.87
N GLU A 487 -10.54 12.09 -25.51
CA GLU A 487 -10.20 13.35 -26.18
C GLU A 487 -9.71 14.40 -25.18
N ILE A 488 -10.40 14.57 -24.04
CA ILE A 488 -9.96 15.43 -22.95
C ILE A 488 -8.53 15.06 -22.48
N TYR A 489 -8.27 13.77 -22.27
CA TYR A 489 -6.96 13.27 -21.81
C TYR A 489 -5.83 13.60 -22.79
N ASN A 490 -6.12 13.59 -24.10
CA ASN A 490 -5.16 13.91 -25.16
C ASN A 490 -5.00 15.42 -25.38
N ILE A 491 -6.10 16.14 -25.60
CA ILE A 491 -6.14 17.58 -25.92
C ILE A 491 -5.45 18.39 -24.81
N THR A 492 -5.81 18.11 -23.55
CA THR A 492 -5.23 18.85 -22.41
C THR A 492 -3.77 18.54 -22.16
N GLY A 493 -3.22 17.46 -22.75
CA GLY A 493 -1.87 16.98 -22.46
C GLY A 493 -1.75 16.40 -21.04
N TYR A 494 -2.86 15.93 -20.46
CA TYR A 494 -2.86 15.40 -19.08
C TYR A 494 -2.02 14.13 -18.96
N ARG A 495 -1.96 13.29 -20.01
CA ARG A 495 -1.14 12.08 -20.03
C ARG A 495 0.33 12.33 -19.71
N PRO A 496 1.09 13.12 -20.50
CA PRO A 496 2.49 13.39 -20.21
C PRO A 496 2.69 14.13 -18.88
N TYR A 497 1.72 14.95 -18.46
CA TYR A 497 1.74 15.59 -17.14
C TYR A 497 1.66 14.57 -16.00
N MET A 498 0.74 13.62 -16.08
CA MET A 498 0.57 12.55 -15.10
C MET A 498 1.85 11.69 -15.02
N GLU A 499 2.40 11.30 -16.18
CA GLU A 499 3.65 10.53 -16.26
C GLU A 499 4.82 11.27 -15.62
N ALA A 500 4.96 12.58 -15.87
CA ALA A 500 6.02 13.40 -15.30
C ALA A 500 5.89 13.69 -13.79
N LYS A 501 4.68 13.55 -13.23
CA LYS A 501 4.37 13.80 -11.81
C LYS A 501 4.39 12.55 -10.94
N THR A 502 4.59 11.40 -11.54
CA THR A 502 4.53 10.11 -10.83
C THR A 502 5.89 9.73 -10.27
N MET A 503 5.93 9.17 -9.07
CA MET A 503 7.15 8.95 -8.29
C MET A 503 7.78 7.57 -8.46
N SER A 504 7.00 6.56 -8.89
CA SER A 504 7.50 5.21 -9.12
C SER A 504 6.86 4.58 -10.35
N MET A 505 7.51 3.57 -10.94
CA MET A 505 6.94 2.82 -12.07
C MET A 505 5.66 2.09 -11.68
N SER A 506 5.60 1.59 -10.46
CA SER A 506 4.40 0.96 -9.90
C SER A 506 3.26 1.97 -9.80
N GLU A 507 3.49 3.15 -9.21
CA GLU A 507 2.48 4.21 -9.13
C GLU A 507 2.02 4.68 -10.52
N LEU A 508 2.95 4.76 -11.49
CA LEU A 508 2.61 5.12 -12.87
C LEU A 508 1.69 4.09 -13.52
N ALA A 509 1.98 2.82 -13.31
CA ALA A 509 1.14 1.73 -13.79
C ALA A 509 -0.26 1.79 -13.18
N ASP A 510 -0.34 1.97 -11.86
CA ASP A 510 -1.60 2.11 -11.15
C ASP A 510 -2.45 3.28 -11.66
N LYS A 511 -1.82 4.45 -11.90
CA LYS A 511 -2.52 5.62 -12.46
C LYS A 511 -3.01 5.39 -13.89
N LYS A 512 -2.18 4.78 -14.75
CA LYS A 512 -2.58 4.41 -16.11
C LYS A 512 -3.76 3.44 -16.11
N GLU A 513 -3.71 2.45 -15.24
CA GLU A 513 -4.79 1.50 -15.06
C GLU A 513 -6.05 2.17 -14.51
N SER A 514 -5.92 3.10 -13.54
CA SER A 514 -7.05 3.91 -13.05
C SER A 514 -7.73 4.70 -14.16
N VAL A 515 -6.94 5.39 -15.00
CA VAL A 515 -7.50 6.16 -16.15
C VAL A 515 -8.19 5.22 -17.15
N ASN A 516 -7.61 4.05 -17.44
CA ASN A 516 -8.24 3.05 -18.31
C ASN A 516 -9.55 2.52 -17.71
N SER A 517 -9.58 2.26 -16.41
CA SER A 517 -10.80 1.81 -15.70
C SER A 517 -11.89 2.87 -15.72
N LEU A 518 -11.54 4.17 -15.61
CA LEU A 518 -12.49 5.27 -15.81
C LEU A 518 -13.09 5.22 -17.21
N PHE A 519 -12.26 5.05 -18.25
CA PHE A 519 -12.71 4.96 -19.64
C PHE A 519 -13.64 3.77 -19.85
N MET A 520 -13.30 2.62 -19.31
CA MET A 520 -14.14 1.41 -19.41
C MET A 520 -15.52 1.62 -18.77
N THR A 521 -15.55 2.23 -17.58
CA THR A 521 -16.81 2.52 -16.89
C THR A 521 -17.65 3.53 -17.70
N ALA A 522 -17.01 4.59 -18.22
CA ALA A 522 -17.67 5.61 -19.01
C ALA A 522 -18.27 5.08 -20.33
N LYS A 523 -17.76 3.98 -20.88
CA LYS A 523 -18.22 3.34 -22.12
C LYS A 523 -19.73 2.99 -22.09
N GLY A 524 -20.24 2.66 -20.90
CA GLY A 524 -21.66 2.32 -20.71
C GLY A 524 -22.63 3.51 -20.80
N PHE A 525 -22.11 4.75 -20.86
CA PHE A 525 -22.94 5.99 -20.86
C PHE A 525 -22.85 6.70 -22.19
N LYS A 526 -24.01 7.04 -22.76
CA LYS A 526 -24.07 7.77 -24.03
C LYS A 526 -23.60 9.22 -23.87
N GLU A 527 -24.01 9.86 -22.77
CA GLU A 527 -23.73 11.25 -22.49
C GLU A 527 -22.90 11.40 -21.24
N ILE A 528 -21.99 12.36 -21.24
CA ILE A 528 -21.11 12.62 -20.10
C ILE A 528 -21.86 13.13 -18.87
N GLU A 529 -22.99 13.83 -19.06
CA GLU A 529 -23.86 14.26 -17.96
C GLU A 529 -24.41 13.09 -17.17
N GLN A 530 -24.85 12.04 -17.87
CA GLN A 530 -25.36 10.82 -17.24
C GLN A 530 -24.25 10.14 -16.40
N PHE A 531 -23.02 10.11 -16.93
CA PHE A 531 -21.89 9.55 -16.24
C PHE A 531 -21.49 10.36 -15.00
N LEU A 532 -21.45 11.70 -15.10
CA LEU A 532 -21.17 12.56 -13.95
C LEU A 532 -22.27 12.50 -12.87
N ALA A 533 -23.55 12.42 -13.27
CA ALA A 533 -24.65 12.22 -12.34
C ALA A 533 -24.54 10.88 -11.61
N TYR A 534 -24.21 9.81 -12.33
CA TYR A 534 -23.94 8.49 -11.77
C TYR A 534 -22.83 8.53 -10.73
N ILE A 535 -21.67 9.13 -11.05
CA ILE A 535 -20.54 9.28 -10.11
C ILE A 535 -20.96 10.05 -8.85
N SER A 536 -21.80 11.07 -8.98
CA SER A 536 -22.29 11.83 -7.82
C SER A 536 -23.06 10.92 -6.86
N VAL A 537 -23.93 10.05 -7.38
CA VAL A 537 -24.68 9.07 -6.56
C VAL A 537 -23.73 8.10 -5.86
N VAL A 538 -22.72 7.55 -6.56
CA VAL A 538 -21.73 6.65 -5.97
C VAL A 538 -20.99 7.34 -4.83
N LYS A 539 -20.51 8.58 -5.04
CA LYS A 539 -19.81 9.36 -4.00
C LYS A 539 -20.69 9.69 -2.79
N ASP A 540 -21.95 10.00 -2.99
CA ASP A 540 -22.87 10.34 -1.90
C ASP A 540 -23.26 9.11 -1.06
N ASN A 541 -23.36 7.93 -1.68
CA ASN A 541 -23.61 6.69 -0.96
C ASN A 541 -22.43 6.33 -0.03
N GLN A 542 -21.20 6.62 -0.44
CA GLN A 542 -20.01 6.34 0.36
C GLN A 542 -19.84 7.26 1.58
N LYS A 543 -20.16 8.56 1.44
CA LYS A 543 -20.02 9.52 2.54
C LYS A 543 -20.92 9.25 3.72
N LYS A 544 -21.94 8.43 3.56
CA LYS A 544 -22.97 8.16 4.57
C LYS A 544 -22.68 6.96 5.44
N ASN A 545 -21.67 6.13 5.12
CA ASN A 545 -21.53 4.82 5.72
C ASN A 545 -20.20 4.65 6.48
N ASP A 546 -20.29 4.55 7.82
CA ASP A 546 -19.19 4.06 8.67
C ASP A 546 -19.17 2.51 8.73
N SER A 547 -20.10 1.83 8.06
CA SER A 547 -20.40 0.40 8.11
C SER A 547 -20.88 -0.09 6.75
N GLY A 548 -20.42 -1.28 6.32
CA GLY A 548 -20.78 -1.86 5.03
C GLY A 548 -19.77 -2.89 4.51
N VAL A 549 -20.02 -3.42 3.31
CA VAL A 549 -19.09 -4.33 2.63
C VAL A 549 -17.74 -3.64 2.44
N THR A 550 -16.68 -4.25 2.94
CA THR A 550 -15.34 -3.67 2.82
C THR A 550 -14.71 -3.99 1.47
N LEU A 551 -14.37 -2.96 0.71
CA LEU A 551 -13.54 -3.07 -0.49
C LEU A 551 -12.09 -2.73 -0.13
N THR A 552 -11.17 -3.64 -0.39
CA THR A 552 -9.78 -3.46 0.04
C THR A 552 -8.78 -4.14 -0.89
N THR A 553 -7.56 -3.59 -0.97
CA THR A 553 -6.45 -4.32 -1.58
C THR A 553 -5.82 -5.26 -0.57
N VAL A 554 -5.06 -6.26 -1.06
CA VAL A 554 -4.33 -7.19 -0.20
C VAL A 554 -3.42 -6.46 0.78
N HIS A 555 -2.68 -5.43 0.32
CA HIS A 555 -1.79 -4.65 1.18
C HIS A 555 -2.56 -3.93 2.31
N SER A 556 -3.69 -3.33 1.97
CA SER A 556 -4.54 -2.64 2.96
C SER A 556 -5.30 -3.60 3.87
N ALA A 557 -5.54 -4.83 3.43
CA ALA A 557 -6.19 -5.89 4.21
C ALA A 557 -5.27 -6.50 5.28
N LYS A 558 -3.95 -6.26 5.19
CA LYS A 558 -3.00 -6.77 6.20
C LYS A 558 -3.36 -6.25 7.59
N GLY A 559 -3.47 -7.16 8.55
CA GLY A 559 -3.88 -6.84 9.93
C GLY A 559 -5.41 -6.83 10.17
N LEU A 560 -6.23 -6.82 9.11
CA LEU A 560 -7.69 -6.88 9.19
C LEU A 560 -8.21 -8.32 9.05
N GLU A 561 -9.52 -8.52 9.32
CA GLU A 561 -10.15 -9.85 9.24
C GLU A 561 -11.68 -9.74 9.22
N TRP A 562 -12.34 -10.56 8.40
CA TRP A 562 -13.80 -10.58 8.22
C TRP A 562 -14.34 -12.00 8.34
N LYS A 563 -15.66 -12.17 8.58
CA LYS A 563 -16.30 -13.48 8.59
C LYS A 563 -16.26 -14.12 7.21
N VAL A 564 -16.56 -13.33 6.19
CA VAL A 564 -16.63 -13.76 4.79
C VAL A 564 -15.70 -12.92 3.93
N CYS A 565 -14.80 -13.56 3.19
CA CYS A 565 -13.90 -12.89 2.27
C CYS A 565 -14.07 -13.43 0.84
N PHE A 566 -14.10 -12.51 -0.11
CA PHE A 566 -14.03 -12.79 -1.53
C PHE A 566 -12.66 -12.32 -2.05
N VAL A 567 -11.83 -13.25 -2.51
CA VAL A 567 -10.55 -12.96 -3.17
C VAL A 567 -10.80 -13.00 -4.67
N ILE A 568 -10.83 -11.82 -5.29
CA ILE A 568 -11.26 -11.66 -6.69
C ILE A 568 -10.09 -11.59 -7.66
N GLY A 569 -10.37 -11.94 -8.93
CA GLY A 569 -9.41 -11.84 -10.01
C GLY A 569 -8.20 -12.75 -9.83
N ALA A 570 -8.39 -14.00 -9.40
CA ALA A 570 -7.32 -14.97 -9.16
C ALA A 570 -6.71 -15.53 -10.48
N THR A 571 -6.26 -14.60 -11.35
CA THR A 571 -5.67 -14.87 -12.67
C THR A 571 -4.16 -14.62 -12.67
N ASP A 572 -3.44 -15.25 -13.58
CA ASP A 572 -2.07 -14.87 -13.91
C ASP A 572 -2.08 -13.43 -14.45
N ASN A 573 -1.08 -12.62 -14.21
CA ASN A 573 -1.05 -11.17 -14.39
C ASN A 573 -1.72 -10.34 -13.26
N ASN A 574 -2.44 -10.98 -12.35
CA ASN A 574 -2.96 -10.38 -11.13
C ASN A 574 -2.32 -11.02 -9.89
N TYR A 575 -2.27 -12.37 -9.83
CA TYR A 575 -1.49 -13.15 -8.87
C TYR A 575 -0.63 -14.21 -9.61
N PRO A 576 0.65 -13.93 -9.98
CA PRO A 576 1.45 -12.71 -9.71
C PRO A 576 1.04 -11.52 -10.59
N HIS A 577 1.30 -10.30 -10.10
CA HIS A 577 1.05 -9.09 -10.88
C HIS A 577 2.00 -9.00 -12.09
N LYS A 578 1.46 -8.66 -13.28
CA LYS A 578 2.17 -8.68 -14.56
C LYS A 578 3.48 -7.90 -14.60
N MET A 579 3.62 -6.85 -13.80
CA MET A 579 4.84 -6.03 -13.76
C MET A 579 5.93 -6.63 -12.89
N LEU A 580 5.61 -7.59 -12.04
CA LEU A 580 6.51 -8.21 -11.06
C LEU A 580 6.82 -9.68 -11.40
N VAL A 581 6.43 -10.16 -12.59
CA VAL A 581 6.60 -11.57 -13.02
C VAL A 581 8.07 -12.02 -12.99
N ASN A 582 9.01 -11.09 -13.13
CA ASN A 582 10.46 -11.37 -13.11
C ASN A 582 11.13 -11.03 -11.76
N GLU A 583 10.37 -10.48 -10.81
CA GLU A 583 10.85 -10.10 -9.47
C GLU A 583 10.54 -11.20 -8.44
N ASP A 584 10.34 -10.87 -7.18
CA ASP A 584 10.11 -11.86 -6.11
C ASP A 584 8.74 -12.56 -6.24
N LYS A 585 8.72 -13.70 -6.96
CA LYS A 585 7.52 -14.53 -7.10
C LYS A 585 7.00 -15.04 -5.75
N ASP A 586 7.87 -15.19 -4.75
CA ASP A 586 7.47 -15.64 -3.43
C ASP A 586 6.72 -14.53 -2.67
N GLU A 587 7.02 -13.24 -2.93
CA GLU A 587 6.23 -12.13 -2.39
C GLU A 587 4.81 -12.11 -2.95
N GLU A 588 4.65 -12.31 -4.25
CA GLU A 588 3.33 -12.39 -4.88
C GLU A 588 2.52 -13.59 -4.36
N LEU A 589 3.17 -14.72 -4.08
CA LEU A 589 2.56 -15.86 -3.39
C LEU A 589 2.12 -15.49 -1.96
N ARG A 590 2.96 -14.76 -1.22
CA ARG A 590 2.61 -14.26 0.12
C ARG A 590 1.44 -13.29 0.09
N LEU A 591 1.32 -12.46 -0.95
CA LEU A 591 0.15 -11.59 -1.13
C LEU A 591 -1.14 -12.40 -1.27
N LEU A 592 -1.16 -13.44 -2.11
CA LEU A 592 -2.33 -14.32 -2.20
C LEU A 592 -2.63 -15.00 -0.86
N PHE A 593 -1.61 -15.53 -0.18
CA PHE A 593 -1.75 -16.11 1.15
C PHE A 593 -2.32 -15.13 2.17
N VAL A 594 -1.86 -13.86 2.17
CA VAL A 594 -2.40 -12.82 3.04
C VAL A 594 -3.88 -12.61 2.76
N ALA A 595 -4.29 -12.48 1.48
CA ALA A 595 -5.68 -12.30 1.10
C ALA A 595 -6.57 -13.44 1.63
N MET A 596 -6.18 -14.70 1.38
CA MET A 596 -6.92 -15.88 1.83
C MET A 596 -7.02 -15.95 3.37
N SER A 597 -5.95 -15.63 4.08
CA SER A 597 -5.86 -15.68 5.55
C SER A 597 -6.65 -14.59 6.28
N ARG A 598 -7.33 -13.70 5.57
CA ARG A 598 -8.22 -12.68 6.17
C ARG A 598 -9.58 -13.26 6.56
N ALA A 599 -9.98 -14.37 5.96
CA ALA A 599 -11.27 -15.00 6.20
C ALA A 599 -11.31 -15.75 7.53
N LYS A 600 -12.42 -15.58 8.27
CA LYS A 600 -12.70 -16.31 9.51
C LYS A 600 -13.51 -17.58 9.26
N ASP A 601 -14.64 -17.45 8.59
CA ASP A 601 -15.65 -18.51 8.49
C ASP A 601 -15.85 -19.02 7.05
N ARG A 602 -15.85 -18.11 6.06
CA ARG A 602 -16.05 -18.45 4.65
C ARG A 602 -15.03 -17.75 3.75
N LEU A 603 -14.49 -18.48 2.80
CA LEU A 603 -13.58 -17.97 1.77
C LEU A 603 -14.08 -18.34 0.39
N PHE A 604 -14.28 -17.34 -0.43
CA PHE A 604 -14.61 -17.44 -1.84
C PHE A 604 -13.45 -16.92 -2.68
N MET A 605 -13.13 -17.63 -3.76
CA MET A 605 -12.16 -17.18 -4.74
C MET A 605 -12.85 -17.08 -6.10
N SER A 606 -12.55 -16.06 -6.86
CA SER A 606 -13.12 -15.90 -8.19
C SER A 606 -12.08 -15.52 -9.22
N LEU A 607 -12.34 -15.89 -10.47
CA LEU A 607 -11.50 -15.53 -11.59
C LEU A 607 -12.35 -15.33 -12.85
N PRO A 608 -12.18 -14.18 -13.56
CA PRO A 608 -12.78 -13.95 -14.85
C PRO A 608 -11.89 -14.51 -15.97
N VAL A 609 -12.50 -15.14 -16.99
CA VAL A 609 -11.76 -15.61 -18.17
C VAL A 609 -11.40 -14.47 -19.10
N TYR A 610 -12.23 -13.41 -19.16
CA TYR A 610 -11.97 -12.19 -19.94
C TYR A 610 -11.94 -10.97 -19.03
N ASP A 611 -11.07 -10.00 -19.28
CA ASP A 611 -10.90 -8.79 -18.47
C ASP A 611 -11.70 -7.56 -18.94
N GLY A 612 -12.69 -7.76 -19.80
CA GLY A 612 -13.43 -6.66 -20.45
C GLY A 612 -12.81 -6.22 -21.78
N THR A 613 -11.66 -6.77 -22.14
CA THR A 613 -11.14 -6.85 -23.51
C THR A 613 -11.39 -8.26 -24.04
N ASP A 614 -11.09 -8.54 -25.30
CA ASP A 614 -11.23 -9.90 -25.86
C ASP A 614 -10.05 -10.83 -25.47
N ASP A 615 -9.15 -10.39 -24.57
CA ASP A 615 -8.00 -11.16 -24.15
C ASP A 615 -8.38 -12.18 -23.08
N VAL A 616 -8.05 -13.45 -23.38
CA VAL A 616 -8.27 -14.58 -22.46
C VAL A 616 -7.23 -14.55 -21.33
N LYS A 617 -7.70 -14.57 -20.08
CA LYS A 617 -6.84 -14.64 -18.90
C LYS A 617 -6.49 -16.09 -18.58
N GLU A 618 -5.25 -16.30 -18.19
CA GLU A 618 -4.80 -17.56 -17.63
C GLU A 618 -5.12 -17.61 -16.13
N VAL A 619 -5.31 -18.82 -15.63
CA VAL A 619 -5.47 -19.08 -14.20
C VAL A 619 -4.19 -18.70 -13.47
N SER A 620 -4.31 -18.16 -12.26
CA SER A 620 -3.13 -17.91 -11.43
C SER A 620 -2.34 -19.20 -11.20
N ARG A 621 -1.06 -19.18 -11.55
CA ARG A 621 -0.12 -20.27 -11.31
C ARG A 621 0.04 -20.68 -9.85
N PHE A 622 -0.42 -19.83 -8.92
CA PHE A 622 -0.39 -20.14 -7.50
C PHE A 622 -1.55 -21.01 -7.05
N ILE A 623 -2.71 -20.92 -7.71
CA ILE A 623 -3.90 -21.71 -7.37
C ILE A 623 -4.05 -22.94 -8.26
N GLU A 624 -3.47 -22.94 -9.45
CA GLU A 624 -3.52 -24.08 -10.36
C GLU A 624 -3.07 -25.40 -9.68
N PRO A 625 -1.95 -25.45 -8.91
CA PRO A 625 -1.51 -26.64 -8.21
C PRO A 625 -2.48 -27.16 -7.15
N LEU A 626 -3.37 -26.30 -6.64
CA LEU A 626 -4.38 -26.68 -5.63
C LEU A 626 -5.56 -27.44 -6.25
N PHE A 627 -6.01 -26.97 -7.40
CA PHE A 627 -7.29 -27.38 -7.98
C PHE A 627 -7.14 -28.29 -9.20
N GLY A 628 -5.97 -28.22 -9.89
CA GLY A 628 -5.61 -29.07 -11.00
C GLY A 628 -6.68 -29.11 -12.10
N ASP A 629 -7.02 -30.34 -12.55
CA ASP A 629 -7.96 -30.56 -13.67
C ASP A 629 -9.34 -29.93 -13.44
N ARG A 630 -9.83 -29.85 -12.20
CA ARG A 630 -11.14 -29.25 -11.89
C ARG A 630 -11.20 -27.76 -12.28
N LEU A 631 -10.13 -27.04 -12.08
CA LEU A 631 -10.04 -25.62 -12.44
C LEU A 631 -9.97 -25.44 -13.96
N LEU A 632 -9.22 -26.31 -14.64
CA LEU A 632 -9.13 -26.33 -16.10
C LEU A 632 -10.47 -26.73 -16.75
N ASP A 633 -11.18 -27.69 -16.20
CA ASP A 633 -12.49 -28.11 -16.66
C ASP A 633 -13.53 -26.99 -16.49
N ALA A 634 -13.54 -26.33 -15.34
CA ALA A 634 -14.41 -25.18 -15.08
C ALA A 634 -14.13 -24.03 -16.07
N ARG A 635 -12.85 -23.73 -16.33
CA ARG A 635 -12.45 -22.72 -17.32
C ARG A 635 -12.89 -23.10 -18.74
N ASN A 636 -12.65 -24.34 -19.15
CA ASN A 636 -13.07 -24.84 -20.47
C ASN A 636 -14.59 -24.80 -20.64
N THR A 637 -15.34 -25.08 -19.58
CA THR A 637 -16.81 -25.00 -19.56
C THR A 637 -17.26 -23.56 -19.81
N VAL A 638 -16.63 -22.60 -19.17
CA VAL A 638 -16.93 -21.17 -19.36
C VAL A 638 -16.51 -20.69 -20.76
N LEU A 639 -15.35 -21.11 -21.26
CA LEU A 639 -14.92 -20.83 -22.64
C LEU A 639 -15.88 -21.44 -23.68
N GLY A 640 -16.57 -22.56 -23.34
CA GLY A 640 -17.62 -23.15 -24.14
C GLY A 640 -18.95 -22.42 -24.15
N GLY A 641 -19.04 -21.25 -23.48
CA GLY A 641 -20.21 -20.35 -23.53
C GLY A 641 -21.10 -20.37 -22.28
N VAL A 642 -20.66 -21.01 -21.19
CA VAL A 642 -21.35 -20.94 -19.88
C VAL A 642 -20.90 -19.69 -19.15
N VAL A 643 -21.80 -19.01 -18.44
CA VAL A 643 -21.52 -17.73 -17.75
C VAL A 643 -20.60 -17.92 -16.55
N LYS A 644 -20.75 -19.03 -15.82
CA LYS A 644 -19.91 -19.39 -14.67
C LYS A 644 -19.84 -20.89 -14.47
N SER A 645 -18.77 -21.35 -13.80
CA SER A 645 -18.60 -22.70 -13.30
C SER A 645 -17.99 -22.67 -11.90
N GLU A 646 -18.50 -23.48 -11.00
CA GLU A 646 -18.17 -23.46 -9.56
C GLU A 646 -17.64 -24.83 -9.13
N PHE A 647 -16.73 -24.85 -8.16
CA PHE A 647 -16.26 -26.06 -7.47
C PHE A 647 -15.69 -25.74 -6.10
N GLU A 648 -15.56 -26.78 -5.26
CA GLU A 648 -15.09 -26.68 -3.85
C GLU A 648 -13.70 -27.31 -3.68
N TYR A 649 -12.94 -26.77 -2.73
CA TYR A 649 -11.66 -27.30 -2.27
C TYR A 649 -11.79 -28.15 -1.03
#